data_618da34732c5399ebc02c0211bd2af0c
#
_entry.id   618da34732c5399ebc02c0211bd2af0c
#
_cell.length_a   1.000
_cell.length_b   1.000
_cell.length_c   1.000
_cell.angle_alpha   90.00
_cell.angle_beta   90.00
_cell.angle_gamma   90.00
#
_symmetry.space_group_name_H-M   'P 1'
#
loop_
_entity.id
_entity.type
_entity.pdbx_description
1 polymer ?
#
loop_
_entity_poly.entity_id
_entity_poly.type
_entity_poly.pdbx_seq_one_letter_code
_entity_poly.pdbx_strand_id
1 'polypeptide(L)'
;MADGQRLERIPMPDKMPVVGNMLSVDAGAPLQSLMQMTRELGPIMRMDMMGTPIVVVSGHDLVTELCDEARFDKAVRGSLRRVRAIGGDGLFTGDTQEDNWAKAHRILLPTFSRQAMGGYFPMMLDVASQLCLKWERLNGDDEIDVVHDMTAVALDVIGICGFNYRFNSFYRQDYHPFIDALTNTLETCMMQRGLPFEQQLLKKRLNQQKRDVAYMNKLVDDIIAERRQSGERGTNDLLNYMLDGVDKVTGEQLSDENIRFQINTFLIAGHETTSGLMSFTLYFLMNHPDVLERCYEEVDRVLGRDISVQPTLKNVNQLQYVSQVVNEALRHYPTAPAFSVYPYEDEIIGGKYKIKKNTFTTVLTLMLHRDKTVWGENSEDFDPEQFSPEAVAARPVNAFKPFGNGQRACIGRQFAIQEAILVIGMILQRFELIDHTNYQMKLKESLSIKPDGLTMKVKLRKDVQRSQLVPGSLPEAEGAAPAQAETARVPSHHTPALVLYGSNLGSTEDFARGLARIAELNGFDVRMADLDAYAGALPKEGAVLIACSSYNGAPPDNAAKFVDWLETAEAGAAEGVRYAVFGCGHSDWAATFQATPRLIDARLEALGATRIALTGEGDAKEDIDEKFEDWSGALWPQVADALGLEIDTADVSEAAPLF
;
A
#
# COMPACT_ATOMS: atom_id res chain seq x y z
N MET A 1 -38.83 17.85 -1.04
CA MET A 1 -38.38 18.47 0.24
C MET A 1 -39.00 17.62 1.32
N ALA A 2 -38.27 16.62 1.78
CA ALA A 2 -38.72 15.72 2.83
C ALA A 2 -38.29 16.31 4.18
N ASP A 3 -39.19 16.23 5.10
CA ASP A 3 -39.16 16.44 6.55
C ASP A 3 -38.09 17.35 7.15
N GLY A 4 -38.53 18.31 7.97
CA GLY A 4 -37.77 19.35 8.64
C GLY A 4 -36.58 18.88 9.52
N GLN A 5 -35.54 18.32 8.91
CA GLN A 5 -34.31 18.00 9.59
C GLN A 5 -33.65 19.29 10.10
N ARG A 6 -33.58 19.45 11.43
CA ARG A 6 -33.00 20.60 12.08
C ARG A 6 -31.48 20.55 11.95
N LEU A 7 -30.90 21.32 11.02
CA LEU A 7 -29.45 21.44 10.87
C LEU A 7 -28.81 21.97 12.16
N GLU A 8 -27.75 21.32 12.60
CA GLU A 8 -26.94 21.74 13.75
C GLU A 8 -25.74 22.57 13.29
N ARG A 9 -25.33 23.50 14.13
CA ARG A 9 -24.07 24.20 13.92
C ARG A 9 -22.91 23.29 14.27
N ILE A 10 -21.93 23.21 13.37
CA ILE A 10 -20.67 22.52 13.69
C ILE A 10 -19.95 23.32 14.81
N PRO A 11 -19.53 22.67 15.92
CA PRO A 11 -18.80 23.32 17.00
C PRO A 11 -17.55 24.02 16.48
N MET A 12 -17.17 25.13 17.09
CA MET A 12 -16.03 25.93 16.68
C MET A 12 -15.32 26.48 17.92
N PRO A 13 -13.98 26.42 17.98
CA PRO A 13 -13.23 27.09 19.04
C PRO A 13 -13.47 28.60 19.01
N ASP A 14 -13.21 29.27 20.11
CA ASP A 14 -13.25 30.72 20.17
C ASP A 14 -12.31 31.32 19.11
N LYS A 15 -12.84 32.26 18.33
CA LYS A 15 -12.08 32.88 17.27
C LYS A 15 -11.75 34.33 17.56
N MET A 16 -10.57 34.76 17.13
CA MET A 16 -10.16 36.15 17.18
C MET A 16 -10.62 36.92 15.93
N PRO A 17 -10.89 38.23 16.05
CA PRO A 17 -11.17 39.08 14.89
C PRO A 17 -10.02 38.99 13.87
N VAL A 18 -10.37 38.97 12.56
CA VAL A 18 -9.46 38.96 11.41
C VAL A 18 -8.70 37.64 11.22
N VAL A 19 -7.99 37.15 12.25
CA VAL A 19 -7.13 35.95 12.15
C VAL A 19 -7.88 34.63 12.39
N GLY A 20 -9.13 34.70 12.88
CA GLY A 20 -9.95 33.53 13.16
C GLY A 20 -9.33 32.64 14.23
N ASN A 21 -9.20 31.34 13.95
CA ASN A 21 -8.63 30.33 14.86
C ASN A 21 -7.13 30.07 14.61
N MET A 22 -6.46 30.88 13.77
CA MET A 22 -5.05 30.61 13.42
C MET A 22 -4.13 30.58 14.65
N LEU A 23 -4.40 31.43 15.65
CA LEU A 23 -3.60 31.48 16.89
C LEU A 23 -3.97 30.40 17.92
N SER A 24 -5.07 29.69 17.72
CA SER A 24 -5.45 28.56 18.54
C SER A 24 -4.66 27.28 18.18
N VAL A 25 -3.94 27.30 17.05
CA VAL A 25 -3.11 26.18 16.59
C VAL A 25 -1.64 26.53 16.82
N ASP A 26 -0.97 25.77 17.65
CA ASP A 26 0.47 25.91 17.84
C ASP A 26 1.21 25.65 16.52
N ALA A 27 2.09 26.55 16.18
CA ALA A 27 2.88 26.48 14.96
C ALA A 27 3.87 25.32 14.93
N GLY A 28 4.39 24.96 16.09
CA GLY A 28 5.35 23.86 16.27
C GLY A 28 4.70 22.48 16.44
N ALA A 29 3.41 22.47 16.87
CA ALA A 29 2.67 21.23 17.16
C ALA A 29 1.20 21.34 16.69
N PRO A 30 0.96 21.57 15.37
CA PRO A 30 -0.38 21.77 14.85
C PRO A 30 -1.28 20.54 15.02
N LEU A 31 -0.76 19.37 14.85
CA LEU A 31 -1.50 18.11 15.01
C LEU A 31 -1.95 17.92 16.46
N GLN A 32 -1.04 18.11 17.41
CA GLN A 32 -1.35 18.00 18.84
C GLN A 32 -2.41 19.02 19.27
N SER A 33 -2.36 20.23 18.71
CA SER A 33 -3.41 21.26 18.91
C SER A 33 -4.77 20.78 18.40
N LEU A 34 -4.82 20.19 17.19
CA LEU A 34 -6.06 19.64 16.63
C LEU A 34 -6.60 18.47 17.46
N MET A 35 -5.73 17.58 17.94
CA MET A 35 -6.12 16.47 18.81
C MET A 35 -6.76 16.98 20.11
N GLN A 36 -6.16 17.98 20.75
CA GLN A 36 -6.71 18.56 21.96
C GLN A 36 -8.09 19.18 21.70
N MET A 37 -8.22 20.01 20.66
CA MET A 37 -9.50 20.60 20.28
C MET A 37 -10.57 19.54 19.97
N THR A 38 -10.20 18.43 19.32
CA THR A 38 -11.12 17.34 19.04
C THR A 38 -11.61 16.67 20.33
N ARG A 39 -10.76 16.50 21.35
CA ARG A 39 -11.17 15.98 22.65
C ARG A 39 -12.15 16.91 23.38
N GLU A 40 -12.00 18.22 23.20
CA GLU A 40 -12.83 19.25 23.84
C GLU A 40 -14.16 19.48 23.12
N LEU A 41 -14.14 19.51 21.77
CA LEU A 41 -15.28 19.92 20.94
C LEU A 41 -16.08 18.74 20.37
N GLY A 42 -15.50 17.54 20.39
CA GLY A 42 -16.13 16.33 19.86
C GLY A 42 -15.66 15.93 18.45
N PRO A 43 -16.37 14.97 17.82
CA PRO A 43 -15.90 14.27 16.62
C PRO A 43 -15.95 15.09 15.33
N ILE A 44 -16.49 16.31 15.39
CA ILE A 44 -16.52 17.26 14.28
C ILE A 44 -16.35 18.67 14.81
N MET A 45 -15.47 19.44 14.19
CA MET A 45 -15.31 20.86 14.50
C MET A 45 -15.06 21.70 13.24
N ARG A 46 -15.39 22.96 13.30
CA ARG A 46 -15.13 23.95 12.26
C ARG A 46 -14.10 24.94 12.76
N MET A 47 -13.16 25.30 11.92
CA MET A 47 -12.18 26.35 12.16
C MET A 47 -12.31 27.44 11.09
N ASP A 48 -11.96 28.66 11.45
CA ASP A 48 -11.87 29.79 10.55
C ASP A 48 -10.39 30.20 10.45
N MET A 49 -9.78 29.94 9.30
CA MET A 49 -8.38 30.28 9.03
C MET A 49 -8.33 31.54 8.15
N MET A 50 -8.38 32.71 8.78
CA MET A 50 -8.38 34.01 8.09
C MET A 50 -9.53 34.16 7.07
N GLY A 51 -10.74 33.78 7.45
CA GLY A 51 -11.92 33.81 6.58
C GLY A 51 -12.12 32.55 5.73
N THR A 52 -11.18 31.61 5.72
CA THR A 52 -11.33 30.32 5.05
C THR A 52 -11.84 29.28 6.03
N PRO A 53 -13.05 28.73 5.85
CA PRO A 53 -13.56 27.67 6.71
C PRO A 53 -12.86 26.36 6.43
N ILE A 54 -12.47 25.67 7.50
CA ILE A 54 -11.97 24.29 7.49
C ILE A 54 -12.85 23.48 8.42
N VAL A 55 -13.23 22.27 8.01
CA VAL A 55 -13.91 21.31 8.87
C VAL A 55 -12.92 20.19 9.22
N VAL A 56 -12.86 19.80 10.49
CA VAL A 56 -12.07 18.67 10.97
C VAL A 56 -13.02 17.61 11.51
N VAL A 57 -12.85 16.39 11.08
CA VAL A 57 -13.72 15.25 11.41
C VAL A 57 -12.86 14.09 11.90
N SER A 58 -13.32 13.42 12.97
CA SER A 58 -12.64 12.25 13.54
C SER A 58 -13.59 11.13 13.98
N GLY A 59 -14.90 11.38 14.08
CA GLY A 59 -15.88 10.36 14.44
C GLY A 59 -16.12 9.38 13.29
N HIS A 60 -16.07 8.08 13.58
CA HIS A 60 -16.18 7.01 12.60
C HIS A 60 -17.39 7.13 11.67
N ASP A 61 -18.59 7.37 12.22
CA ASP A 61 -19.81 7.47 11.42
C ASP A 61 -19.74 8.61 10.38
N LEU A 62 -19.18 9.76 10.80
CA LEU A 62 -19.01 10.91 9.93
C LEU A 62 -17.91 10.69 8.89
N VAL A 63 -16.80 10.05 9.30
CA VAL A 63 -15.71 9.70 8.39
C VAL A 63 -16.15 8.70 7.34
N THR A 64 -17.01 7.75 7.70
CA THR A 64 -17.57 6.79 6.74
C THR A 64 -18.33 7.48 5.61
N GLU A 65 -19.09 8.54 5.91
CA GLU A 65 -19.73 9.35 4.86
C GLU A 65 -18.72 10.15 4.01
N LEU A 66 -17.64 10.66 4.62
CA LEU A 66 -16.57 11.37 3.89
C LEU A 66 -15.74 10.46 2.98
N CYS A 67 -15.81 9.14 3.20
CA CYS A 67 -15.15 8.14 2.35
C CYS A 67 -15.94 7.79 1.09
N ASP A 68 -17.14 8.32 0.91
CA ASP A 68 -17.96 8.13 -0.29
C ASP A 68 -17.41 8.98 -1.47
N GLU A 69 -16.75 8.33 -2.42
CA GLU A 69 -16.12 8.99 -3.57
C GLU A 69 -17.13 9.56 -4.58
N ALA A 70 -18.40 9.16 -4.53
CA ALA A 70 -19.45 9.79 -5.32
C ALA A 70 -19.82 11.19 -4.82
N ARG A 71 -19.54 11.48 -3.54
CA ARG A 71 -19.86 12.72 -2.85
C ARG A 71 -18.62 13.61 -2.60
N PHE A 72 -17.46 12.99 -2.39
CA PHE A 72 -16.23 13.67 -1.95
C PHE A 72 -15.02 13.25 -2.77
N ASP A 73 -14.11 14.18 -2.99
CA ASP A 73 -12.82 13.92 -3.64
C ASP A 73 -11.65 14.41 -2.76
N LYS A 74 -10.46 13.91 -3.01
CA LYS A 74 -9.23 14.33 -2.33
C LYS A 74 -8.95 15.82 -2.54
N ALA A 75 -8.68 16.52 -1.46
CA ALA A 75 -8.33 17.94 -1.50
C ALA A 75 -6.81 18.16 -1.55
N VAL A 76 -6.30 18.55 -2.71
CA VAL A 76 -4.89 18.98 -2.87
C VAL A 76 -4.81 20.49 -2.64
N ARG A 77 -4.78 20.89 -1.37
CA ARG A 77 -4.82 22.33 -0.96
C ARG A 77 -3.81 22.61 0.16
N GLY A 78 -3.66 23.88 0.52
CA GLY A 78 -2.78 24.30 1.60
C GLY A 78 -1.32 23.91 1.36
N SER A 79 -0.68 23.30 2.35
CA SER A 79 0.71 22.87 2.27
C SER A 79 0.95 21.84 1.18
N LEU A 80 0.01 20.89 0.98
CA LEU A 80 0.13 19.90 -0.07
C LEU A 80 0.18 20.52 -1.48
N ARG A 81 -0.59 21.61 -1.72
CA ARG A 81 -0.51 22.33 -3.00
C ARG A 81 0.86 22.97 -3.23
N ARG A 82 1.56 23.37 -2.16
CA ARG A 82 2.93 23.92 -2.25
C ARG A 82 3.98 22.86 -2.54
N VAL A 83 3.75 21.62 -2.11
CA VAL A 83 4.62 20.46 -2.43
C VAL A 83 4.64 20.19 -3.94
N ARG A 84 3.68 20.68 -4.72
CA ARG A 84 3.73 20.65 -6.19
C ARG A 84 4.98 21.30 -6.78
N ALA A 85 5.70 22.13 -6.04
CA ALA A 85 7.00 22.63 -6.48
C ALA A 85 8.01 21.51 -6.76
N ILE A 86 7.84 20.34 -6.14
CA ILE A 86 8.67 19.15 -6.33
C ILE A 86 7.89 18.07 -7.09
N GLY A 87 6.69 17.75 -6.62
CA GLY A 87 5.88 16.64 -7.11
C GLY A 87 5.01 16.96 -8.32
N GLY A 88 4.96 18.21 -8.78
CA GLY A 88 4.17 18.62 -9.95
C GLY A 88 2.74 18.10 -9.92
N ASP A 89 2.32 17.49 -11.01
CA ASP A 89 1.06 16.77 -11.20
C ASP A 89 1.20 15.25 -11.00
N GLY A 90 2.22 14.83 -10.24
CA GLY A 90 2.42 13.43 -9.85
C GLY A 90 1.33 12.90 -8.92
N LEU A 91 1.36 11.60 -8.66
CA LEU A 91 0.30 10.86 -7.92
C LEU A 91 -0.07 11.47 -6.57
N PHE A 92 0.88 12.07 -5.85
CA PHE A 92 0.64 12.64 -4.53
C PHE A 92 -0.01 14.02 -4.57
N THR A 93 0.42 14.88 -5.50
CA THR A 93 0.09 16.32 -5.57
C THR A 93 -0.79 16.71 -6.75
N GLY A 94 -1.07 15.82 -7.69
CA GLY A 94 -2.03 16.03 -8.77
C GLY A 94 -3.47 16.01 -8.25
N ASP A 95 -4.35 16.82 -8.83
CA ASP A 95 -5.79 16.72 -8.63
C ASP A 95 -6.34 15.50 -9.40
N THR A 96 -7.41 14.86 -8.91
CA THR A 96 -7.97 13.64 -9.52
C THR A 96 -8.42 13.85 -10.97
N GLN A 97 -8.82 15.07 -11.33
CA GLN A 97 -9.28 15.44 -12.67
C GLN A 97 -8.13 15.79 -13.63
N GLU A 98 -6.87 15.80 -13.18
CA GLU A 98 -5.73 16.04 -14.07
C GLU A 98 -5.41 14.78 -14.89
N ASP A 99 -5.35 14.89 -16.21
CA ASP A 99 -5.14 13.76 -17.13
C ASP A 99 -3.86 12.97 -16.80
N ASN A 100 -2.78 13.67 -16.45
CA ASN A 100 -1.52 13.03 -16.08
C ASN A 100 -1.62 12.22 -14.78
N TRP A 101 -2.46 12.64 -13.82
CA TRP A 101 -2.70 11.87 -12.62
C TRP A 101 -3.35 10.52 -12.95
N ALA A 102 -4.43 10.54 -13.72
CA ALA A 102 -5.17 9.33 -14.08
C ALA A 102 -4.30 8.37 -14.92
N LYS A 103 -3.53 8.93 -15.89
CA LYS A 103 -2.58 8.18 -16.71
C LYS A 103 -1.50 7.51 -15.88
N ALA A 104 -0.82 8.27 -15.00
CA ALA A 104 0.22 7.74 -14.13
C ALA A 104 -0.32 6.68 -13.17
N HIS A 105 -1.53 6.90 -12.62
CA HIS A 105 -2.17 5.93 -11.73
C HIS A 105 -2.39 4.59 -12.43
N ARG A 106 -2.94 4.57 -13.66
CA ARG A 106 -3.17 3.33 -14.41
C ARG A 106 -1.88 2.62 -14.84
N ILE A 107 -0.83 3.37 -15.19
CA ILE A 107 0.47 2.79 -15.56
C ILE A 107 1.18 2.19 -14.33
N LEU A 108 1.11 2.86 -13.18
CA LEU A 108 1.90 2.50 -12.01
C LEU A 108 1.20 1.51 -11.07
N LEU A 109 -0.12 1.44 -11.09
CA LEU A 109 -0.85 0.58 -10.17
C LEU A 109 -0.44 -0.90 -10.24
N PRO A 110 -0.22 -1.50 -11.43
CA PRO A 110 0.25 -2.88 -11.53
C PRO A 110 1.62 -3.13 -10.92
N THR A 111 2.47 -2.09 -10.81
CA THR A 111 3.82 -2.22 -10.22
C THR A 111 3.82 -2.36 -8.69
N PHE A 112 2.65 -2.27 -8.08
CA PHE A 112 2.41 -2.52 -6.67
C PHE A 112 1.53 -3.76 -6.44
N SER A 113 1.39 -4.62 -7.46
CA SER A 113 0.78 -5.95 -7.34
C SER A 113 1.64 -6.87 -6.46
N ARG A 114 1.06 -7.97 -5.98
CA ARG A 114 1.80 -8.97 -5.19
C ARG A 114 3.01 -9.54 -5.93
N GLN A 115 2.87 -9.83 -7.22
CA GLN A 115 3.97 -10.32 -8.05
C GLN A 115 5.12 -9.31 -8.09
N ALA A 116 4.81 -8.01 -8.26
CA ALA A 116 5.80 -6.95 -8.22
C ALA A 116 6.48 -6.87 -6.84
N MET A 117 5.72 -7.07 -5.75
CA MET A 117 6.26 -7.13 -4.39
C MET A 117 7.28 -8.25 -4.22
N GLY A 118 7.03 -9.42 -4.82
CA GLY A 118 7.99 -10.53 -4.87
C GLY A 118 9.30 -10.14 -5.56
N GLY A 119 9.20 -9.38 -6.66
CA GLY A 119 10.36 -8.85 -7.40
C GLY A 119 11.19 -7.83 -6.61
N TYR A 120 10.58 -7.06 -5.71
CA TYR A 120 11.29 -6.09 -4.87
C TYR A 120 11.93 -6.73 -3.63
N PHE A 121 11.47 -7.89 -3.21
CA PHE A 121 11.90 -8.53 -1.97
C PHE A 121 13.42 -8.73 -1.86
N PRO A 122 14.16 -9.25 -2.87
CA PRO A 122 15.62 -9.39 -2.78
C PRO A 122 16.34 -8.07 -2.55
N MET A 123 15.85 -6.96 -3.12
CA MET A 123 16.42 -5.63 -2.95
C MET A 123 16.16 -5.07 -1.54
N MET A 124 14.95 -5.28 -1.00
CA MET A 124 14.62 -4.94 0.38
C MET A 124 15.48 -5.73 1.37
N LEU A 125 15.68 -7.02 1.11
CA LEU A 125 16.51 -7.91 1.92
C LEU A 125 17.98 -7.49 1.94
N ASP A 126 18.51 -7.07 0.80
CA ASP A 126 19.89 -6.54 0.70
C ASP A 126 20.07 -5.33 1.63
N VAL A 127 19.17 -4.35 1.56
CA VAL A 127 19.24 -3.13 2.39
C VAL A 127 19.04 -3.46 3.88
N ALA A 128 18.05 -4.31 4.22
CA ALA A 128 17.84 -4.75 5.59
C ALA A 128 19.07 -5.50 6.17
N SER A 129 19.74 -6.28 5.33
CA SER A 129 20.99 -6.96 5.71
C SER A 129 22.12 -5.97 6.01
N GLN A 130 22.23 -4.89 5.25
CA GLN A 130 23.22 -3.84 5.50
C GLN A 130 22.98 -3.13 6.85
N LEU A 131 21.73 -2.84 7.21
CA LEU A 131 21.35 -2.34 8.53
C LEU A 131 21.82 -3.30 9.63
N CYS A 132 21.47 -4.58 9.51
CA CYS A 132 21.84 -5.60 10.49
C CYS A 132 23.37 -5.69 10.64
N LEU A 133 24.11 -5.71 9.53
CA LEU A 133 25.57 -5.71 9.55
C LEU A 133 26.16 -4.45 10.21
N LYS A 134 25.56 -3.28 10.04
CA LYS A 134 25.95 -2.05 10.74
C LYS A 134 25.79 -2.25 12.26
N TRP A 135 24.62 -2.70 12.70
CA TRP A 135 24.31 -2.84 14.13
C TRP A 135 25.11 -3.97 14.80
N GLU A 136 25.40 -5.07 14.13
CA GLU A 136 26.26 -6.14 14.64
C GLU A 136 27.67 -5.66 15.00
N ARG A 137 28.14 -4.55 14.45
CA ARG A 137 29.48 -3.98 14.66
C ARG A 137 29.52 -2.88 15.70
N LEU A 138 28.37 -2.46 16.23
CA LEU A 138 28.31 -1.52 17.33
C LEU A 138 28.89 -2.13 18.60
N ASN A 139 29.51 -1.30 19.41
CA ASN A 139 29.90 -1.67 20.77
C ASN A 139 28.69 -1.55 21.69
N GLY A 140 28.70 -2.22 22.84
CA GLY A 140 27.57 -2.20 23.78
C GLY A 140 27.21 -0.82 24.32
N ASP A 141 28.11 0.16 24.20
CA ASP A 141 27.89 1.55 24.62
C ASP A 141 27.42 2.48 23.49
N ASP A 142 27.49 2.03 22.25
CA ASP A 142 27.09 2.84 21.11
C ASP A 142 25.55 3.02 21.08
N GLU A 143 25.11 4.26 20.84
CA GLU A 143 23.69 4.60 20.70
C GLU A 143 23.29 4.57 19.22
N ILE A 144 22.07 4.12 18.97
CA ILE A 144 21.43 4.15 17.66
C ILE A 144 20.41 5.28 17.67
N ASP A 145 20.56 6.23 16.76
CA ASP A 145 19.47 7.12 16.36
C ASP A 145 18.49 6.32 15.48
N VAL A 146 17.37 5.92 16.07
CA VAL A 146 16.39 5.04 15.42
C VAL A 146 15.82 5.69 14.16
N VAL A 147 15.45 6.97 14.24
CA VAL A 147 14.84 7.67 13.10
C VAL A 147 15.83 7.85 11.96
N HIS A 148 17.10 8.12 12.30
CA HIS A 148 18.18 8.21 11.31
C HIS A 148 18.35 6.89 10.56
N ASP A 149 18.48 5.77 11.26
CA ASP A 149 18.75 4.49 10.63
C ASP A 149 17.54 3.95 9.86
N MET A 150 16.33 4.12 10.38
CA MET A 150 15.11 3.75 9.65
C MET A 150 14.91 4.63 8.40
N THR A 151 15.33 5.91 8.44
CA THR A 151 15.30 6.79 7.27
C THR A 151 16.32 6.32 6.21
N ALA A 152 17.51 5.89 6.66
CA ALA A 152 18.53 5.33 5.76
C ALA A 152 18.02 4.06 5.05
N VAL A 153 17.40 3.12 5.80
CA VAL A 153 16.77 1.92 5.22
C VAL A 153 15.75 2.32 4.15
N ALA A 154 14.73 3.09 4.55
CA ALA A 154 13.61 3.38 3.66
C ALA A 154 14.03 4.18 2.42
N LEU A 155 15.03 5.05 2.53
CA LEU A 155 15.59 5.77 1.38
C LEU A 155 16.31 4.82 0.41
N ASP A 156 17.18 3.93 0.93
CA ASP A 156 17.91 3.01 0.09
C ASP A 156 17.00 1.97 -0.54
N VAL A 157 15.95 1.49 0.18
CA VAL A 157 14.95 0.58 -0.36
C VAL A 157 14.18 1.22 -1.51
N ILE A 158 13.60 2.43 -1.32
CA ILE A 158 12.87 3.08 -2.42
C ILE A 158 13.79 3.47 -3.57
N GLY A 159 15.05 3.81 -3.31
CA GLY A 159 16.03 4.12 -4.33
C GLY A 159 16.34 2.92 -5.22
N ILE A 160 16.61 1.76 -4.63
CA ILE A 160 16.99 0.55 -5.38
C ILE A 160 15.76 -0.09 -6.06
N CYS A 161 14.66 -0.29 -5.34
CA CYS A 161 13.43 -0.88 -5.88
C CYS A 161 12.76 0.02 -6.93
N GLY A 162 12.83 1.32 -6.73
CA GLY A 162 12.19 2.28 -7.62
C GLY A 162 12.98 2.59 -8.88
N PHE A 163 14.31 2.71 -8.77
CA PHE A 163 15.11 3.36 -9.81
C PHE A 163 16.47 2.69 -10.05
N ASN A 164 16.74 1.56 -9.39
CA ASN A 164 18.07 0.92 -9.34
C ASN A 164 19.18 1.91 -8.93
N TYR A 165 18.84 2.85 -8.03
CA TYR A 165 19.76 3.87 -7.56
C TYR A 165 20.09 3.66 -6.09
N ARG A 166 21.40 3.56 -5.76
CA ARG A 166 21.87 3.37 -4.38
C ARG A 166 22.28 4.70 -3.78
N PHE A 167 21.56 5.15 -2.76
CA PHE A 167 21.96 6.33 -1.97
C PHE A 167 23.16 6.04 -1.08
N ASN A 168 23.45 4.76 -0.80
CA ASN A 168 24.54 4.29 0.06
C ASN A 168 24.52 4.95 1.44
N SER A 169 23.35 5.01 2.05
CA SER A 169 23.10 5.73 3.32
C SER A 169 23.92 5.13 4.47
N PHE A 170 24.18 3.82 4.48
CA PHE A 170 24.97 3.15 5.52
C PHE A 170 26.48 3.39 5.44
N TYR A 171 26.96 3.98 4.34
CA TYR A 171 28.37 4.35 4.15
C TYR A 171 28.65 5.84 4.41
N ARG A 172 27.64 6.55 4.97
CA ARG A 172 27.71 7.98 5.30
C ARG A 172 27.45 8.19 6.78
N GLN A 173 28.04 9.23 7.36
CA GLN A 173 27.69 9.71 8.71
C GLN A 173 26.47 10.61 8.66
N ASP A 174 26.40 11.50 7.66
CA ASP A 174 25.28 12.39 7.44
C ASP A 174 24.34 11.82 6.38
N TYR A 175 23.12 12.33 6.33
CA TYR A 175 22.18 12.00 5.26
C TYR A 175 22.74 12.35 3.87
N HIS A 176 22.25 11.66 2.87
CA HIS A 176 22.49 12.04 1.48
C HIS A 176 21.95 13.48 1.24
N PRO A 177 22.68 14.36 0.51
CA PRO A 177 22.25 15.75 0.29
C PRO A 177 20.83 15.92 -0.28
N PHE A 178 20.31 14.88 -0.93
CA PHE A 178 18.92 14.83 -1.37
C PHE A 178 17.94 14.96 -0.20
N ILE A 179 18.20 14.27 0.92
CA ILE A 179 17.34 14.32 2.11
C ILE A 179 17.35 15.71 2.73
N ASP A 180 18.49 16.36 2.83
CA ASP A 180 18.58 17.72 3.36
C ASP A 180 17.80 18.69 2.47
N ALA A 181 17.98 18.59 1.15
CA ALA A 181 17.25 19.40 0.18
C ALA A 181 15.73 19.20 0.26
N LEU A 182 15.31 17.93 0.40
CA LEU A 182 13.91 17.56 0.53
C LEU A 182 13.32 18.07 1.84
N THR A 183 13.97 17.81 2.97
CA THR A 183 13.52 18.25 4.30
C THR A 183 13.37 19.77 4.35
N ASN A 184 14.39 20.53 3.90
CA ASN A 184 14.33 21.99 3.83
C ASN A 184 13.15 22.47 2.96
N THR A 185 12.89 21.78 1.85
CA THR A 185 11.80 22.15 0.94
C THR A 185 10.44 21.86 1.57
N LEU A 186 10.25 20.70 2.19
CA LEU A 186 9.00 20.34 2.86
C LEU A 186 8.71 21.27 4.04
N GLU A 187 9.70 21.53 4.90
CA GLU A 187 9.57 22.50 5.99
C GLU A 187 9.16 23.89 5.48
N THR A 188 9.79 24.36 4.40
CA THR A 188 9.45 25.65 3.79
C THR A 188 8.02 25.65 3.26
N CYS A 189 7.54 24.55 2.66
CA CYS A 189 6.14 24.39 2.25
C CYS A 189 5.17 24.46 3.44
N MET A 190 5.53 23.84 4.56
CA MET A 190 4.70 23.82 5.77
C MET A 190 4.68 25.17 6.51
N MET A 191 5.75 25.92 6.47
CA MET A 191 5.84 27.24 7.11
C MET A 191 5.01 28.33 6.41
N GLN A 192 4.74 28.18 5.12
CA GLN A 192 3.96 29.17 4.36
C GLN A 192 2.48 29.08 4.75
N ARG A 193 1.94 30.16 5.27
CA ARG A 193 0.56 30.27 5.77
C ARG A 193 -0.32 31.21 4.96
N GLY A 194 0.24 31.88 3.94
CA GLY A 194 -0.47 32.88 3.13
C GLY A 194 -0.61 34.24 3.82
N LEU A 195 0.26 34.52 4.79
CA LEU A 195 0.25 35.79 5.52
C LEU A 195 0.72 36.97 4.64
N PRO A 196 0.20 38.19 4.87
CA PRO A 196 0.74 39.39 4.24
C PRO A 196 2.25 39.50 4.52
N PHE A 197 3.03 39.85 3.50
CA PHE A 197 4.51 40.02 3.57
C PHE A 197 5.30 38.73 3.87
N GLU A 198 4.65 37.54 3.90
CA GLU A 198 5.31 36.26 4.17
C GLU A 198 6.47 35.98 3.20
N GLN A 199 6.29 36.33 1.92
CA GLN A 199 7.34 36.15 0.91
C GLN A 199 8.61 36.95 1.22
N GLN A 200 8.47 38.13 1.79
CA GLN A 200 9.60 38.96 2.22
C GLN A 200 10.28 38.35 3.46
N LEU A 201 9.49 37.90 4.43
CA LEU A 201 9.99 37.30 5.67
C LEU A 201 10.71 35.96 5.39
N LEU A 202 10.18 35.16 4.49
CA LEU A 202 10.74 33.86 4.14
C LEU A 202 11.70 33.89 2.94
N LYS A 203 12.09 35.09 2.44
CA LYS A 203 12.89 35.23 1.20
C LYS A 203 14.14 34.34 1.15
N LYS A 204 14.89 34.24 2.25
CA LYS A 204 16.08 33.36 2.31
C LYS A 204 15.70 31.87 2.14
N ARG A 205 14.66 31.40 2.87
CA ARG A 205 14.17 30.02 2.79
C ARG A 205 13.61 29.70 1.41
N LEU A 206 12.82 30.59 0.83
CA LEU A 206 12.27 30.42 -0.52
C LEU A 206 13.36 30.37 -1.60
N ASN A 207 14.44 31.16 -1.45
CA ASN A 207 15.59 31.09 -2.36
C ASN A 207 16.38 29.77 -2.16
N GLN A 208 16.50 29.28 -0.93
CA GLN A 208 17.10 27.98 -0.67
C GLN A 208 16.23 26.89 -1.27
N GLN A 209 14.93 26.88 -1.02
CA GLN A 209 13.97 25.94 -1.61
C GLN A 209 14.10 25.84 -3.14
N LYS A 210 14.25 26.98 -3.83
CA LYS A 210 14.46 26.96 -5.29
C LYS A 210 15.75 26.22 -5.69
N ARG A 211 16.83 26.39 -4.92
CA ARG A 211 18.08 25.67 -5.17
C ARG A 211 17.94 24.17 -4.87
N ASP A 212 17.28 23.84 -3.77
CA ASP A 212 17.05 22.48 -3.34
C ASP A 212 16.18 21.73 -4.35
N VAL A 213 15.09 22.32 -4.84
CA VAL A 213 14.25 21.77 -5.90
C VAL A 213 15.04 21.59 -7.20
N ALA A 214 15.87 22.55 -7.59
CA ALA A 214 16.70 22.43 -8.80
C ALA A 214 17.73 21.30 -8.67
N TYR A 215 18.33 21.13 -7.49
CA TYR A 215 19.24 20.02 -7.20
C TYR A 215 18.55 18.67 -7.28
N MET A 216 17.39 18.53 -6.62
CA MET A 216 16.59 17.29 -6.63
C MET A 216 16.15 16.91 -8.06
N ASN A 217 15.61 17.88 -8.80
CA ASN A 217 15.21 17.67 -10.19
C ASN A 217 16.38 17.24 -11.07
N LYS A 218 17.55 17.87 -10.89
CA LYS A 218 18.75 17.50 -11.65
C LYS A 218 19.17 16.05 -11.36
N LEU A 219 19.20 15.64 -10.10
CA LEU A 219 19.53 14.26 -9.73
C LEU A 219 18.58 13.27 -10.41
N VAL A 220 17.29 13.55 -10.38
CA VAL A 220 16.28 12.69 -11.00
C VAL A 220 16.40 12.69 -12.53
N ASP A 221 16.64 13.84 -13.15
CA ASP A 221 16.85 13.94 -14.60
C ASP A 221 18.12 13.17 -15.03
N ASP A 222 19.18 13.20 -14.20
CA ASP A 222 20.40 12.42 -14.44
C ASP A 222 20.11 10.89 -14.39
N ILE A 223 19.30 10.43 -13.42
CA ILE A 223 18.88 9.01 -13.32
C ILE A 223 18.07 8.59 -14.56
N ILE A 224 17.11 9.40 -15.00
CA ILE A 224 16.31 9.13 -16.21
C ILE A 224 17.20 9.07 -17.45
N ALA A 225 18.12 10.04 -17.60
CA ALA A 225 19.02 10.12 -18.75
C ALA A 225 19.97 8.93 -18.80
N GLU A 226 20.54 8.53 -17.66
CA GLU A 226 21.42 7.36 -17.56
C GLU A 226 20.69 6.08 -17.99
N ARG A 227 19.45 5.85 -17.49
CA ARG A 227 18.62 4.70 -17.85
C ARG A 227 18.28 4.68 -19.35
N ARG A 228 17.99 5.85 -19.96
CA ARG A 228 17.74 5.95 -21.39
C ARG A 228 18.99 5.68 -22.22
N GLN A 229 20.16 6.15 -21.76
CA GLN A 229 21.45 5.94 -22.46
C GLN A 229 21.93 4.49 -22.39
N SER A 230 21.84 3.87 -21.21
CA SER A 230 22.26 2.47 -21.03
C SER A 230 21.35 1.50 -21.80
N GLY A 231 20.11 1.89 -22.05
CA GLY A 231 19.11 1.01 -22.64
C GLY A 231 18.75 -0.18 -21.75
N GLU A 232 19.15 -0.14 -20.46
CA GLU A 232 18.89 -1.21 -19.51
C GLU A 232 17.40 -1.38 -19.26
N ARG A 233 16.89 -2.57 -19.61
CA ARG A 233 15.47 -2.97 -19.42
C ARG A 233 15.33 -4.26 -18.62
N GLY A 234 16.46 -4.83 -18.15
CA GLY A 234 16.48 -6.08 -17.38
C GLY A 234 16.07 -5.94 -15.91
N THR A 235 16.02 -4.72 -15.39
CA THR A 235 15.61 -4.46 -14.00
C THR A 235 14.10 -4.26 -13.92
N ASN A 236 13.49 -4.96 -12.98
CA ASN A 236 12.05 -4.89 -12.72
C ASN A 236 11.78 -3.78 -11.68
N ASP A 237 12.04 -2.51 -12.08
CA ASP A 237 11.90 -1.35 -11.22
C ASP A 237 10.83 -0.35 -11.74
N LEU A 238 10.39 0.56 -10.86
CA LEU A 238 9.35 1.55 -11.20
C LEU A 238 9.76 2.45 -12.37
N LEU A 239 11.05 2.74 -12.53
CA LEU A 239 11.52 3.62 -13.61
C LEU A 239 11.31 2.98 -14.99
N ASN A 240 11.62 1.68 -15.15
CA ASN A 240 11.38 0.99 -16.41
C ASN A 240 9.88 0.93 -16.74
N TYR A 241 9.03 0.67 -15.75
CA TYR A 241 7.57 0.73 -15.96
C TYR A 241 7.09 2.12 -16.39
N MET A 242 7.65 3.19 -15.83
CA MET A 242 7.30 4.56 -16.24
C MET A 242 7.82 4.91 -17.65
N LEU A 243 8.99 4.42 -18.02
CA LEU A 243 9.60 4.71 -19.32
C LEU A 243 8.92 3.98 -20.47
N ASP A 244 8.46 2.75 -20.23
CA ASP A 244 7.93 1.85 -21.25
C ASP A 244 6.40 1.70 -21.16
N GLY A 245 5.79 2.10 -20.02
CA GLY A 245 4.37 1.97 -19.77
C GLY A 245 3.51 2.81 -20.72
N VAL A 246 2.52 2.16 -21.31
CA VAL A 246 1.50 2.79 -22.16
C VAL A 246 0.16 2.72 -21.45
N ASP A 247 -0.47 3.85 -21.26
CA ASP A 247 -1.82 3.91 -20.72
C ASP A 247 -2.83 3.24 -21.65
N LYS A 248 -3.47 2.19 -21.20
CA LYS A 248 -4.42 1.39 -22.00
C LYS A 248 -5.66 2.21 -22.45
N VAL A 249 -5.99 3.30 -21.75
CA VAL A 249 -7.16 4.15 -22.07
C VAL A 249 -6.85 5.18 -23.15
N THR A 250 -5.69 5.87 -23.01
CA THR A 250 -5.32 6.96 -23.94
C THR A 250 -4.36 6.53 -25.03
N GLY A 251 -3.66 5.41 -24.88
CA GLY A 251 -2.57 4.98 -25.76
C GLY A 251 -1.28 5.79 -25.61
N GLU A 252 -1.20 6.65 -24.60
CA GLU A 252 -0.07 7.55 -24.38
C GLU A 252 0.89 7.02 -23.30
N GLN A 253 2.15 7.46 -23.37
CA GLN A 253 3.17 7.27 -22.36
C GLN A 253 3.26 8.49 -21.43
N LEU A 254 3.95 8.33 -20.30
CA LEU A 254 4.32 9.46 -19.43
C LEU A 254 5.43 10.30 -20.11
N SER A 255 5.34 11.62 -19.99
CA SER A 255 6.44 12.50 -20.35
C SER A 255 7.59 12.40 -19.34
N ASP A 256 8.83 12.73 -19.76
CA ASP A 256 9.99 12.76 -18.86
C ASP A 256 9.77 13.73 -17.68
N GLU A 257 9.05 14.83 -17.90
CA GLU A 257 8.68 15.74 -16.82
C GLU A 257 7.75 15.09 -15.81
N ASN A 258 6.72 14.34 -16.27
CA ASN A 258 5.82 13.64 -15.36
C ASN A 258 6.54 12.46 -14.66
N ILE A 259 7.42 11.72 -15.36
CA ILE A 259 8.28 10.68 -14.76
C ILE A 259 9.12 11.29 -13.63
N ARG A 260 9.75 12.44 -13.83
CA ARG A 260 10.47 13.17 -12.78
C ARG A 260 9.58 13.48 -11.57
N PHE A 261 8.34 13.92 -11.80
CA PHE A 261 7.39 14.19 -10.71
C PHE A 261 7.00 12.92 -9.97
N GLN A 262 6.87 11.78 -10.66
CA GLN A 262 6.59 10.50 -10.01
C GLN A 262 7.78 10.03 -9.18
N ILE A 263 9.02 10.11 -9.69
CA ILE A 263 10.23 9.74 -8.94
C ILE A 263 10.34 10.59 -7.67
N ASN A 264 10.21 11.92 -7.79
CA ASN A 264 10.19 12.80 -6.63
C ASN A 264 9.07 12.44 -5.64
N THR A 265 7.88 12.08 -6.16
CA THR A 265 6.75 11.63 -5.34
C THR A 265 7.10 10.37 -4.56
N PHE A 266 7.67 9.36 -5.20
CA PHE A 266 8.06 8.11 -4.53
C PHE A 266 9.18 8.31 -3.53
N LEU A 267 10.16 9.16 -3.85
CA LEU A 267 11.24 9.51 -2.91
C LEU A 267 10.71 10.25 -1.69
N ILE A 268 9.71 11.13 -1.83
CA ILE A 268 9.05 11.80 -0.68
C ILE A 268 8.24 10.78 0.13
N ALA A 269 7.35 10.07 -0.54
CA ALA A 269 6.36 9.23 0.13
C ALA A 269 6.98 7.96 0.74
N GLY A 270 7.91 7.31 0.02
CA GLY A 270 8.44 6.00 0.40
C GLY A 270 9.34 6.04 1.64
N HIS A 271 10.25 7.02 1.74
CA HIS A 271 11.17 7.02 2.87
C HIS A 271 10.61 7.68 4.13
N GLU A 272 9.87 8.78 3.97
CA GLU A 272 9.42 9.61 5.09
C GLU A 272 8.40 8.87 5.97
N THR A 273 7.45 8.17 5.36
CA THR A 273 6.37 7.48 6.08
C THR A 273 6.81 6.12 6.61
N THR A 274 7.52 5.32 5.82
CA THR A 274 7.96 3.97 6.22
C THR A 274 8.98 4.02 7.35
N SER A 275 9.92 4.97 7.30
CA SER A 275 10.86 5.18 8.41
C SER A 275 10.17 5.57 9.71
N GLY A 276 9.13 6.41 9.65
CA GLY A 276 8.29 6.74 10.80
C GLY A 276 7.59 5.51 11.37
N LEU A 277 6.99 4.69 10.51
CA LEU A 277 6.33 3.44 10.89
C LEU A 277 7.27 2.50 11.65
N MET A 278 8.44 2.21 11.08
CA MET A 278 9.43 1.34 11.73
C MET A 278 9.91 1.93 13.07
N SER A 279 10.10 3.25 13.12
CA SER A 279 10.54 3.93 14.34
C SER A 279 9.48 3.87 15.44
N PHE A 280 8.19 4.07 15.14
CA PHE A 280 7.11 3.90 16.11
C PHE A 280 6.96 2.44 16.55
N THR A 281 7.13 1.49 15.63
CA THR A 281 7.08 0.06 15.95
C THR A 281 8.18 -0.30 16.96
N LEU A 282 9.42 0.12 16.75
CA LEU A 282 10.51 -0.10 17.69
C LEU A 282 10.27 0.57 19.03
N TYR A 283 9.71 1.79 19.04
CA TYR A 283 9.31 2.46 20.28
C TYR A 283 8.31 1.63 21.10
N PHE A 284 7.25 1.14 20.46
CA PHE A 284 6.24 0.34 21.15
C PHE A 284 6.80 -0.99 21.65
N LEU A 285 7.62 -1.67 20.85
CA LEU A 285 8.26 -2.92 21.27
C LEU A 285 9.14 -2.74 22.51
N MET A 286 9.90 -1.64 22.60
CA MET A 286 10.72 -1.36 23.79
C MET A 286 9.89 -1.06 25.03
N ASN A 287 8.67 -0.52 24.88
CA ASN A 287 7.80 -0.14 25.98
C ASN A 287 6.79 -1.22 26.40
N HIS A 288 6.69 -2.33 25.64
CA HIS A 288 5.77 -3.45 25.89
C HIS A 288 6.54 -4.78 25.87
N PRO A 289 7.21 -5.15 26.97
CA PRO A 289 8.07 -6.33 27.03
C PRO A 289 7.35 -7.65 26.75
N ASP A 290 6.08 -7.76 27.10
CA ASP A 290 5.22 -8.91 26.83
C ASP A 290 4.93 -9.07 25.32
N VAL A 291 4.66 -7.96 24.62
CA VAL A 291 4.52 -7.93 23.18
C VAL A 291 5.84 -8.28 22.49
N LEU A 292 6.95 -7.70 22.97
CA LEU A 292 8.29 -7.97 22.43
C LEU A 292 8.67 -9.45 22.56
N GLU A 293 8.37 -10.09 23.69
CA GLU A 293 8.67 -11.51 23.90
C GLU A 293 7.90 -12.40 22.92
N ARG A 294 6.60 -12.13 22.71
CA ARG A 294 5.79 -12.84 21.71
C ARG A 294 6.32 -12.65 20.28
N CYS A 295 6.82 -11.46 19.95
CA CYS A 295 7.48 -11.23 18.66
C CYS A 295 8.76 -12.07 18.53
N TYR A 296 9.58 -12.17 19.59
CA TYR A 296 10.76 -13.02 19.59
C TYR A 296 10.39 -14.51 19.40
N GLU A 297 9.34 -15.00 20.07
CA GLU A 297 8.85 -16.36 19.91
C GLU A 297 8.41 -16.65 18.46
N GLU A 298 7.67 -15.71 17.84
CA GLU A 298 7.25 -15.87 16.45
C GLU A 298 8.44 -15.84 15.50
N VAL A 299 9.34 -14.88 15.65
CA VAL A 299 10.52 -14.75 14.81
C VAL A 299 11.43 -15.97 14.90
N ASP A 300 11.64 -16.51 16.13
CA ASP A 300 12.41 -17.74 16.33
C ASP A 300 11.78 -18.95 15.65
N ARG A 301 10.45 -19.03 15.65
CA ARG A 301 9.70 -20.13 15.02
C ARG A 301 9.71 -20.02 13.49
N VAL A 302 9.60 -18.82 12.94
CA VAL A 302 9.40 -18.59 11.50
C VAL A 302 10.72 -18.38 10.77
N LEU A 303 11.61 -17.52 11.29
CA LEU A 303 12.91 -17.22 10.67
C LEU A 303 14.04 -18.11 11.20
N GLY A 304 13.84 -18.72 12.37
CA GLY A 304 14.89 -19.44 13.06
C GLY A 304 15.95 -18.53 13.67
N ARG A 305 16.90 -19.15 14.40
CA ARG A 305 18.02 -18.43 15.06
C ARG A 305 19.30 -18.43 14.25
N ASP A 306 19.36 -19.19 13.18
CA ASP A 306 20.51 -19.21 12.30
C ASP A 306 20.45 -18.06 11.30
N ILE A 307 21.15 -16.98 11.62
CA ILE A 307 21.19 -15.75 10.79
C ILE A 307 21.97 -15.91 9.48
N SER A 308 22.63 -17.04 9.26
CA SER A 308 23.26 -17.36 7.97
C SER A 308 22.23 -17.74 6.91
N VAL A 309 21.04 -18.20 7.35
CA VAL A 309 19.89 -18.48 6.48
C VAL A 309 19.11 -17.20 6.28
N GLN A 310 19.08 -16.71 5.06
CA GLN A 310 18.33 -15.51 4.72
C GLN A 310 16.81 -15.81 4.70
N PRO A 311 15.96 -14.90 5.22
CA PRO A 311 14.53 -15.07 5.14
C PRO A 311 14.03 -15.00 3.70
N THR A 312 13.03 -15.82 3.39
CA THR A 312 12.29 -15.75 2.13
C THR A 312 11.06 -14.85 2.29
N LEU A 313 10.47 -14.42 1.18
CA LEU A 313 9.19 -13.70 1.21
C LEU A 313 8.09 -14.50 1.94
N LYS A 314 8.05 -15.82 1.71
CA LYS A 314 7.12 -16.73 2.41
C LYS A 314 7.30 -16.68 3.94
N ASN A 315 8.54 -16.66 4.42
CA ASN A 315 8.79 -16.53 5.85
C ASN A 315 8.28 -15.17 6.40
N VAL A 316 8.54 -14.08 5.66
CA VAL A 316 8.09 -12.74 6.10
C VAL A 316 6.56 -12.66 6.14
N ASN A 317 5.86 -13.24 5.19
CA ASN A 317 4.39 -13.32 5.17
C ASN A 317 3.82 -14.15 6.34
N GLN A 318 4.60 -15.05 6.93
CA GLN A 318 4.21 -15.85 8.11
C GLN A 318 4.45 -15.13 9.46
N LEU A 319 5.04 -13.93 9.47
CA LEU A 319 5.23 -13.11 10.66
C LEU A 319 3.94 -12.36 11.01
N GLN A 320 2.91 -13.09 11.38
CA GLN A 320 1.56 -12.56 11.58
C GLN A 320 1.48 -11.65 12.80
N TYR A 321 2.08 -12.05 13.93
CA TYR A 321 2.06 -11.24 15.13
C TYR A 321 2.90 -9.96 15.00
N VAL A 322 4.07 -10.05 14.35
CA VAL A 322 4.84 -8.84 13.97
C VAL A 322 4.02 -7.92 13.08
N SER A 323 3.25 -8.47 12.14
CA SER A 323 2.32 -7.68 11.30
C SER A 323 1.23 -7.00 12.13
N GLN A 324 0.66 -7.68 13.15
CA GLN A 324 -0.29 -7.09 14.08
C GLN A 324 0.33 -5.90 14.85
N VAL A 325 1.55 -6.06 15.33
CA VAL A 325 2.32 -5.01 16.03
C VAL A 325 2.58 -3.80 15.11
N VAL A 326 2.96 -4.02 13.86
CA VAL A 326 3.17 -2.95 12.86
C VAL A 326 1.86 -2.19 12.59
N ASN A 327 0.74 -2.90 12.45
CA ASN A 327 -0.57 -2.28 12.24
C ASN A 327 -1.07 -1.52 13.48
N GLU A 328 -0.81 -2.04 14.68
CA GLU A 328 -1.16 -1.36 15.93
C GLU A 328 -0.32 -0.08 16.12
N ALA A 329 0.97 -0.11 15.74
CA ALA A 329 1.79 1.09 15.70
C ALA A 329 1.22 2.15 14.73
N LEU A 330 0.73 1.73 13.55
CA LEU A 330 0.01 2.60 12.61
C LEU A 330 -1.33 3.11 13.15
N ARG A 331 -2.02 2.34 13.97
CA ARG A 331 -3.23 2.80 14.62
C ARG A 331 -2.92 3.95 15.58
N HIS A 332 -1.94 3.77 16.43
CA HIS A 332 -1.54 4.79 17.40
C HIS A 332 -0.92 6.01 16.76
N TYR A 333 0.02 5.80 15.82
CA TYR A 333 0.74 6.88 15.14
C TYR A 333 0.75 6.66 13.62
N PRO A 334 -0.40 6.87 12.94
CA PRO A 334 -0.42 6.87 11.48
C PRO A 334 0.54 7.95 10.97
N THR A 335 1.58 7.56 10.26
CA THR A 335 2.65 8.47 9.84
C THR A 335 2.15 9.59 8.93
N ALA A 336 1.06 9.34 8.17
CA ALA A 336 0.21 10.36 7.57
C ALA A 336 -1.02 10.58 8.47
N PRO A 337 -0.96 11.53 9.45
CA PRO A 337 -1.92 11.62 10.54
C PRO A 337 -3.30 12.14 10.16
N ALA A 338 -3.43 12.63 8.93
CA ALA A 338 -4.68 13.16 8.39
C ALA A 338 -4.70 13.09 6.86
N PHE A 339 -5.90 13.02 6.29
CA PHE A 339 -6.12 13.28 4.87
C PHE A 339 -7.29 14.24 4.70
N SER A 340 -7.37 14.91 3.55
CA SER A 340 -8.40 15.91 3.34
C SER A 340 -9.19 15.66 2.08
N VAL A 341 -10.49 15.95 2.17
CA VAL A 341 -11.46 15.85 1.07
C VAL A 341 -12.23 17.15 0.90
N TYR A 342 -12.92 17.28 -0.21
CA TYR A 342 -13.90 18.33 -0.43
C TYR A 342 -15.15 17.74 -1.09
N PRO A 343 -16.37 18.21 -0.75
CA PRO A 343 -17.59 17.77 -1.39
C PRO A 343 -17.76 18.40 -2.76
N TYR A 344 -18.31 17.63 -3.72
CA TYR A 344 -18.64 18.11 -5.06
C TYR A 344 -19.80 19.10 -5.06
N GLU A 345 -20.75 18.92 -4.14
CA GLU A 345 -21.93 19.77 -3.95
C GLU A 345 -22.11 20.10 -2.45
N ASP A 346 -23.16 20.86 -2.10
CA ASP A 346 -23.51 21.07 -0.70
C ASP A 346 -24.01 19.74 -0.09
N GLU A 347 -23.35 19.26 0.95
CA GLU A 347 -23.60 17.98 1.58
C GLU A 347 -24.11 18.12 3.02
N ILE A 348 -24.86 17.09 3.47
CA ILE A 348 -25.23 16.94 4.88
C ILE A 348 -24.65 15.61 5.36
N ILE A 349 -23.81 15.67 6.41
CA ILE A 349 -23.22 14.49 7.05
C ILE A 349 -23.78 14.32 8.47
N GLY A 350 -23.82 13.06 8.95
CA GLY A 350 -24.45 12.71 10.23
C GLY A 350 -25.92 13.13 10.30
N GLY A 351 -26.57 13.30 9.16
CA GLY A 351 -27.96 13.75 9.05
C GLY A 351 -28.21 15.18 9.54
N LYS A 352 -27.21 15.94 9.98
CA LYS A 352 -27.42 17.24 10.66
C LYS A 352 -26.38 18.32 10.39
N TYR A 353 -25.18 17.98 9.94
CA TYR A 353 -24.10 18.95 9.71
C TYR A 353 -23.98 19.28 8.23
N LYS A 354 -24.20 20.55 7.90
CA LYS A 354 -24.07 21.02 6.52
C LYS A 354 -22.63 21.40 6.20
N ILE A 355 -22.04 20.77 5.17
CA ILE A 355 -20.75 21.11 4.55
C ILE A 355 -21.06 21.72 3.18
N LYS A 356 -20.54 22.91 2.92
CA LYS A 356 -20.74 23.56 1.62
C LYS A 356 -19.81 22.97 0.57
N LYS A 357 -20.24 22.98 -0.67
CA LYS A 357 -19.42 22.66 -1.86
C LYS A 357 -18.02 23.25 -1.73
N ASN A 358 -17.01 22.47 -2.09
CA ASN A 358 -15.59 22.85 -2.04
C ASN A 358 -15.05 23.22 -0.64
N THR A 359 -15.76 22.98 0.45
CA THR A 359 -15.21 23.17 1.80
C THR A 359 -14.08 22.17 2.05
N PHE A 360 -12.91 22.68 2.47
CA PHE A 360 -11.78 21.85 2.87
C PHE A 360 -12.13 21.11 4.16
N THR A 361 -12.23 19.78 4.06
CA THR A 361 -12.63 18.92 5.17
C THR A 361 -11.51 17.92 5.44
N THR A 362 -10.95 17.95 6.64
CA THR A 362 -9.83 17.10 7.07
C THR A 362 -10.36 15.97 7.94
N VAL A 363 -10.08 14.75 7.54
CA VAL A 363 -10.21 13.57 8.41
C VAL A 363 -8.95 13.47 9.27
N LEU A 364 -9.10 13.61 10.57
CA LEU A 364 -8.01 13.48 11.53
C LEU A 364 -7.85 11.99 11.89
N THR A 365 -7.08 11.29 11.08
CA THR A 365 -6.89 9.82 11.15
C THR A 365 -6.41 9.38 12.53
N LEU A 366 -5.51 10.15 13.13
CA LEU A 366 -4.96 9.86 14.45
C LEU A 366 -6.03 9.85 15.55
N MET A 367 -7.09 10.67 15.42
CA MET A 367 -8.22 10.68 16.36
C MET A 367 -9.32 9.69 15.93
N LEU A 368 -9.52 9.42 14.63
CA LEU A 368 -10.36 8.34 14.15
C LEU A 368 -9.92 6.98 14.74
N HIS A 369 -8.62 6.75 14.75
CA HIS A 369 -8.03 5.52 15.32
C HIS A 369 -8.09 5.44 16.85
N ARG A 370 -8.68 6.43 17.51
CA ARG A 370 -8.95 6.50 18.95
C ARG A 370 -10.44 6.62 19.28
N ASP A 371 -11.29 6.53 18.26
CA ASP A 371 -12.74 6.58 18.46
C ASP A 371 -13.21 5.38 19.29
N LYS A 372 -13.62 5.65 20.53
CA LYS A 372 -14.05 4.61 21.47
C LYS A 372 -15.26 3.80 21.02
N THR A 373 -16.08 4.37 20.13
CA THR A 373 -17.24 3.66 19.57
C THR A 373 -16.82 2.48 18.70
N VAL A 374 -15.59 2.49 18.18
CA VAL A 374 -15.02 1.45 17.33
C VAL A 374 -13.93 0.65 18.06
N TRP A 375 -13.00 1.36 18.71
CA TRP A 375 -11.80 0.75 19.31
C TRP A 375 -11.96 0.40 20.79
N GLY A 376 -13.14 0.66 21.38
CA GLY A 376 -13.43 0.38 22.78
C GLY A 376 -12.85 1.41 23.74
N GLU A 377 -13.12 1.20 25.03
CA GLU A 377 -12.67 2.11 26.08
C GLU A 377 -11.14 2.16 26.21
N ASN A 378 -10.46 1.08 25.84
CA ASN A 378 -9.00 0.92 25.87
C ASN A 378 -8.33 1.41 24.57
N SER A 379 -8.97 2.28 23.83
CA SER A 379 -8.46 2.78 22.53
C SER A 379 -7.10 3.48 22.61
N GLU A 380 -6.66 3.90 23.78
CA GLU A 380 -5.33 4.49 24.01
C GLU A 380 -4.27 3.45 24.41
N ASP A 381 -4.63 2.20 24.72
CA ASP A 381 -3.70 1.14 25.06
C ASP A 381 -3.11 0.53 23.77
N PHE A 382 -1.85 0.11 23.84
CA PHE A 382 -1.19 -0.58 22.74
C PHE A 382 -1.51 -2.08 22.83
N ASP A 383 -2.38 -2.55 21.99
CA ASP A 383 -2.85 -3.94 21.98
C ASP A 383 -2.85 -4.52 20.55
N PRO A 384 -1.82 -5.28 20.17
CA PRO A 384 -1.76 -5.93 18.86
C PRO A 384 -2.92 -6.88 18.54
N GLU A 385 -3.65 -7.39 19.56
CA GLU A 385 -4.83 -8.25 19.36
C GLU A 385 -5.99 -7.50 18.67
N GLN A 386 -5.98 -6.18 18.66
CA GLN A 386 -6.85 -5.39 17.81
C GLN A 386 -6.69 -5.74 16.31
N PHE A 387 -5.58 -6.35 15.92
CA PHE A 387 -5.29 -6.77 14.55
C PHE A 387 -5.24 -8.30 14.38
N SER A 388 -5.78 -9.06 15.33
CA SER A 388 -6.07 -10.47 15.10
C SER A 388 -7.09 -10.63 13.96
N PRO A 389 -7.09 -11.76 13.22
CA PRO A 389 -8.04 -12.00 12.15
C PRO A 389 -9.50 -11.77 12.57
N GLU A 390 -9.86 -12.22 13.79
CA GLU A 390 -11.20 -12.09 14.35
C GLU A 390 -11.56 -10.62 14.62
N ALA A 391 -10.64 -9.86 15.25
CA ALA A 391 -10.86 -8.43 15.54
C ALA A 391 -10.96 -7.61 14.26
N VAL A 392 -10.13 -7.94 13.25
CA VAL A 392 -10.19 -7.27 11.95
C VAL A 392 -11.49 -7.59 11.23
N ALA A 393 -11.98 -8.84 11.27
CA ALA A 393 -13.27 -9.24 10.67
C ALA A 393 -14.47 -8.57 11.34
N ALA A 394 -14.42 -8.33 12.64
CA ALA A 394 -15.49 -7.66 13.39
C ALA A 394 -15.47 -6.13 13.28
N ARG A 395 -14.36 -5.55 12.79
CA ARG A 395 -14.17 -4.09 12.75
C ARG A 395 -15.04 -3.42 11.72
N PRO A 396 -15.75 -2.32 12.08
CA PRO A 396 -16.51 -1.54 11.11
C PRO A 396 -15.64 -1.02 9.96
N VAL A 397 -16.22 -0.99 8.76
CA VAL A 397 -15.58 -0.42 7.56
C VAL A 397 -15.18 1.04 7.84
N ASN A 398 -14.07 1.48 7.27
CA ASN A 398 -13.52 2.84 7.43
C ASN A 398 -13.00 3.21 8.83
N ALA A 399 -12.94 2.27 9.77
CA ALA A 399 -12.38 2.52 11.10
C ALA A 399 -10.85 2.66 11.12
N PHE A 400 -10.16 1.98 10.20
CA PHE A 400 -8.70 1.98 10.09
C PHE A 400 -8.25 2.52 8.73
N LYS A 401 -7.72 3.76 8.70
CA LYS A 401 -7.41 4.52 7.48
C LYS A 401 -6.00 5.12 7.44
N PRO A 402 -4.94 4.39 7.84
CA PRO A 402 -3.58 4.95 7.83
C PRO A 402 -3.05 5.22 6.43
N PHE A 403 -3.65 4.60 5.41
CA PHE A 403 -3.28 4.71 3.99
C PHE A 403 -4.27 5.53 3.16
N GLY A 404 -5.17 6.28 3.80
CA GLY A 404 -6.17 7.10 3.11
C GLY A 404 -7.38 6.33 2.59
N ASN A 405 -8.01 6.80 1.50
CA ASN A 405 -9.30 6.29 1.03
C ASN A 405 -9.40 6.24 -0.50
N GLY A 406 -10.14 5.24 -1.00
CA GLY A 406 -10.60 5.11 -2.38
C GLY A 406 -9.47 5.08 -3.42
N GLN A 407 -9.74 5.59 -4.61
CA GLN A 407 -8.75 5.66 -5.70
C GLN A 407 -7.52 6.51 -5.38
N ARG A 408 -7.62 7.37 -4.35
CA ARG A 408 -6.53 8.21 -3.86
C ARG A 408 -5.83 7.63 -2.64
N ALA A 409 -6.16 6.39 -2.25
CA ALA A 409 -5.42 5.66 -1.21
C ALA A 409 -3.95 5.45 -1.61
N CYS A 410 -3.12 5.15 -0.62
CA CYS A 410 -1.70 4.91 -0.85
C CYS A 410 -1.48 3.72 -1.78
N ILE A 411 -0.87 3.96 -2.94
CA ILE A 411 -0.53 2.93 -3.93
C ILE A 411 0.56 1.99 -3.39
N GLY A 412 1.48 2.49 -2.54
CA GLY A 412 2.59 1.75 -1.96
C GLY A 412 2.29 1.05 -0.63
N ARG A 413 1.01 0.84 -0.26
CA ARG A 413 0.63 0.21 1.02
C ARG A 413 1.34 -1.12 1.24
N GLN A 414 1.27 -2.03 0.28
CA GLN A 414 1.88 -3.37 0.39
C GLN A 414 3.41 -3.28 0.47
N PHE A 415 4.01 -2.39 -0.31
CA PHE A 415 5.44 -2.13 -0.28
C PHE A 415 5.91 -1.69 1.11
N ALA A 416 5.25 -0.71 1.72
CA ALA A 416 5.60 -0.19 3.04
C ALA A 416 5.43 -1.23 4.15
N ILE A 417 4.37 -2.03 4.11
CA ILE A 417 4.10 -3.07 5.11
C ILE A 417 5.11 -4.22 4.97
N GLN A 418 5.38 -4.68 3.74
CA GLN A 418 6.38 -5.73 3.48
C GLN A 418 7.78 -5.31 3.96
N GLU A 419 8.19 -4.08 3.63
CA GLU A 419 9.46 -3.52 4.10
C GLU A 419 9.53 -3.46 5.62
N ALA A 420 8.50 -2.94 6.28
CA ALA A 420 8.48 -2.81 7.73
C ALA A 420 8.54 -4.17 8.43
N ILE A 421 7.75 -5.17 7.99
CA ILE A 421 7.75 -6.51 8.60
C ILE A 421 9.11 -7.19 8.38
N LEU A 422 9.69 -7.10 7.19
CA LEU A 422 11.02 -7.65 6.90
C LEU A 422 12.08 -7.06 7.82
N VAL A 423 12.17 -5.73 7.89
CA VAL A 423 13.21 -5.03 8.66
C VAL A 423 13.04 -5.30 10.15
N ILE A 424 11.83 -5.18 10.70
CA ILE A 424 11.56 -5.46 12.11
C ILE A 424 11.82 -6.93 12.43
N GLY A 425 11.37 -7.86 11.59
CA GLY A 425 11.63 -9.29 11.78
C GLY A 425 13.12 -9.63 11.82
N MET A 426 13.92 -9.04 10.90
CA MET A 426 15.38 -9.24 10.88
C MET A 426 16.09 -8.60 12.06
N ILE A 427 15.62 -7.45 12.54
CA ILE A 427 16.13 -6.83 13.78
C ILE A 427 15.86 -7.75 14.96
N LEU A 428 14.62 -8.21 15.14
CA LEU A 428 14.23 -9.08 16.23
C LEU A 428 14.89 -10.46 16.18
N GLN A 429 15.20 -10.98 15.01
CA GLN A 429 15.97 -12.22 14.87
C GLN A 429 17.36 -12.11 15.51
N ARG A 430 17.98 -10.94 15.45
CA ARG A 430 19.40 -10.73 15.81
C ARG A 430 19.61 -10.06 17.14
N PHE A 431 18.74 -9.11 17.51
CA PHE A 431 19.05 -8.16 18.59
C PHE A 431 18.04 -8.17 19.72
N GLU A 432 18.55 -8.01 20.94
CA GLU A 432 17.79 -7.52 22.10
C GLU A 432 17.72 -6.00 22.00
N LEU A 433 16.51 -5.44 22.12
CA LEU A 433 16.26 -3.99 22.09
C LEU A 433 16.36 -3.42 23.50
N ILE A 434 17.04 -2.30 23.68
CA ILE A 434 17.27 -1.69 25.00
C ILE A 434 16.91 -0.20 24.94
N ASP A 435 15.83 0.18 25.62
CA ASP A 435 15.57 1.58 25.95
C ASP A 435 16.44 1.98 27.15
N HIS A 436 17.58 2.60 26.88
CA HIS A 436 18.52 3.04 27.90
C HIS A 436 18.22 4.45 28.45
N THR A 437 17.28 5.16 27.84
CA THR A 437 16.92 6.54 28.18
C THR A 437 15.58 6.67 28.89
N ASN A 438 14.78 5.61 28.94
CA ASN A 438 13.37 5.66 29.34
C ASN A 438 12.63 6.72 28.52
N TYR A 439 12.76 6.62 27.18
CA TYR A 439 12.28 7.62 26.25
C TYR A 439 10.77 7.84 26.36
N GLN A 440 10.38 9.09 26.53
CA GLN A 440 8.99 9.51 26.51
C GLN A 440 8.65 10.07 25.12
N MET A 441 7.58 9.55 24.51
CA MET A 441 7.21 9.93 23.13
C MET A 441 7.08 11.45 22.96
N LYS A 442 7.88 11.96 22.04
CA LYS A 442 7.76 13.30 21.49
C LYS A 442 7.55 13.18 19.99
N LEU A 443 6.59 13.93 19.44
CA LEU A 443 6.30 13.92 18.04
C LEU A 443 7.02 15.06 17.33
N LYS A 444 7.82 14.73 16.33
CA LYS A 444 8.26 15.68 15.30
C LYS A 444 7.19 15.73 14.23
N GLU A 445 6.58 16.90 14.07
CA GLU A 445 5.51 17.13 13.10
C GLU A 445 6.08 17.84 11.87
N SER A 446 5.95 17.20 10.71
CA SER A 446 6.28 17.76 9.40
C SER A 446 5.14 17.44 8.42
N LEU A 447 5.42 17.00 7.21
CA LEU A 447 4.41 16.42 6.31
C LEU A 447 3.90 15.07 6.86
N SER A 448 4.77 14.34 7.51
CA SER A 448 4.50 13.12 8.28
C SER A 448 4.82 13.35 9.76
N ILE A 449 4.54 12.37 10.61
CA ILE A 449 4.97 12.36 12.00
C ILE A 449 6.01 11.27 12.24
N LYS A 450 6.97 11.57 13.12
CA LYS A 450 8.01 10.64 13.59
C LYS A 450 8.30 10.87 15.08
N PRO A 451 8.89 9.90 15.79
CA PRO A 451 9.48 10.16 17.10
C PRO A 451 10.59 11.22 16.98
N ASP A 452 10.67 12.14 17.94
CA ASP A 452 11.70 13.17 17.99
C ASP A 452 12.79 12.78 19.00
N GLY A 453 14.00 12.49 18.50
CA GLY A 453 15.14 12.13 19.35
C GLY A 453 15.03 10.73 20.00
N LEU A 454 14.37 9.77 19.33
CA LEU A 454 14.35 8.38 19.80
C LEU A 454 15.70 7.73 19.58
N THR A 455 16.38 7.38 20.69
CA THR A 455 17.60 6.58 20.68
C THR A 455 17.40 5.26 21.40
N MET A 456 18.15 4.24 21.00
CA MET A 456 18.18 2.94 21.66
C MET A 456 19.58 2.34 21.62
N LYS A 457 19.78 1.28 22.38
CA LYS A 457 20.94 0.39 22.27
C LYS A 457 20.48 -1.00 21.84
N VAL A 458 21.37 -1.75 21.23
CA VAL A 458 21.10 -3.15 20.88
C VAL A 458 22.19 -4.05 21.41
N LYS A 459 21.83 -5.30 21.67
CA LYS A 459 22.77 -6.36 22.00
C LYS A 459 22.40 -7.58 21.19
N LEU A 460 23.40 -8.30 20.67
CA LEU A 460 23.16 -9.58 20.02
C LEU A 460 22.44 -10.53 20.98
N ARG A 461 21.38 -11.16 20.51
CA ARG A 461 20.63 -12.18 21.26
C ARG A 461 21.57 -13.34 21.58
N LYS A 462 21.28 -14.01 22.68
CA LYS A 462 22.02 -15.20 23.11
C LYS A 462 22.00 -16.24 21.98
N ASP A 463 23.16 -16.85 21.74
CA ASP A 463 23.37 -17.88 20.72
C ASP A 463 23.36 -17.38 19.26
N VAL A 464 23.20 -16.05 19.03
CA VAL A 464 23.40 -15.44 17.72
C VAL A 464 24.87 -15.05 17.55
N GLN A 465 25.52 -15.57 16.51
CA GLN A 465 26.90 -15.22 16.15
C GLN A 465 26.91 -14.07 15.15
N ARG A 466 27.92 -13.19 15.25
CA ARG A 466 28.11 -12.12 14.27
C ARG A 466 28.34 -12.70 12.89
N SER A 467 27.72 -12.09 11.89
CA SER A 467 27.93 -12.46 10.48
C SER A 467 29.41 -12.39 10.12
N GLN A 468 29.94 -13.48 9.60
CA GLN A 468 31.32 -13.48 9.10
C GLN A 468 31.35 -12.83 7.72
N LEU A 469 32.09 -11.73 7.57
CA LEU A 469 32.42 -11.23 6.25
C LEU A 469 33.48 -12.16 5.65
N VAL A 470 33.07 -13.11 4.84
CA VAL A 470 33.99 -13.86 3.99
C VAL A 470 34.18 -13.04 2.71
N PRO A 471 35.36 -12.48 2.44
CA PRO A 471 35.62 -11.77 1.18
C PRO A 471 35.31 -12.70 0.01
N GLY A 472 34.35 -12.32 -0.85
CA GLY A 472 33.96 -13.10 -2.02
C GLY A 472 32.79 -14.06 -1.81
N SER A 473 32.21 -14.13 -0.61
CA SER A 473 30.94 -14.83 -0.35
C SER A 473 29.75 -13.90 -0.19
N LEU A 474 29.69 -12.83 -0.99
CA LEU A 474 28.36 -12.44 -1.43
C LEU A 474 27.85 -13.70 -2.12
N PRO A 475 26.67 -14.26 -1.73
CA PRO A 475 26.03 -15.18 -2.65
C PRO A 475 26.09 -14.44 -3.97
N GLU A 476 26.77 -14.99 -4.98
CA GLU A 476 26.37 -14.65 -6.32
C GLU A 476 24.87 -14.65 -6.17
N ALA A 477 24.23 -13.50 -6.37
CA ALA A 477 22.86 -13.53 -6.75
C ALA A 477 22.90 -14.53 -7.88
N GLU A 478 22.65 -15.81 -7.56
CA GLU A 478 22.20 -16.71 -8.55
C GLU A 478 21.11 -15.88 -9.16
N GLY A 479 21.49 -15.28 -10.29
CA GLY A 479 20.52 -14.68 -11.16
C GLY A 479 19.54 -15.80 -11.29
N ALA A 480 18.51 -15.71 -10.49
CA ALA A 480 17.33 -16.47 -10.71
C ALA A 480 16.71 -15.91 -12.00
N ALA A 481 17.42 -16.13 -13.08
CA ALA A 481 16.75 -16.83 -14.13
C ALA A 481 16.13 -18.02 -13.39
N PRO A 482 14.78 -18.10 -13.27
CA PRO A 482 14.18 -19.28 -12.70
C PRO A 482 14.93 -20.42 -13.38
N ALA A 483 15.69 -21.21 -12.61
CA ALA A 483 16.11 -22.49 -13.09
C ALA A 483 14.80 -23.06 -13.60
N GLN A 484 14.68 -23.12 -14.90
CA GLN A 484 13.72 -23.97 -15.53
C GLN A 484 14.15 -25.35 -15.04
N ALA A 485 13.69 -25.70 -13.82
CA ALA A 485 13.50 -27.09 -13.52
C ALA A 485 12.72 -27.56 -14.73
N GLU A 486 13.31 -28.42 -15.53
CA GLU A 486 12.58 -29.16 -16.54
C GLU A 486 11.55 -29.96 -15.75
N THR A 487 10.45 -29.31 -15.42
CA THR A 487 9.25 -29.93 -14.91
C THR A 487 8.81 -30.88 -16.03
N ALA A 488 8.71 -32.14 -15.74
CA ALA A 488 8.24 -33.14 -16.67
C ALA A 488 6.88 -32.66 -17.21
N ARG A 489 6.87 -32.09 -18.42
CA ARG A 489 5.65 -31.65 -19.08
C ARG A 489 4.85 -32.90 -19.43
N VAL A 490 3.61 -32.95 -19.02
CA VAL A 490 2.67 -33.95 -19.53
C VAL A 490 2.58 -33.77 -21.06
N PRO A 491 2.64 -34.80 -21.88
CA PRO A 491 2.48 -34.68 -23.32
C PRO A 491 1.19 -33.96 -23.66
N SER A 492 1.26 -32.97 -24.60
CA SER A 492 0.06 -32.23 -24.99
C SER A 492 -1.01 -33.14 -25.54
N HIS A 493 -2.21 -33.05 -24.95
CA HIS A 493 -3.41 -33.75 -25.42
C HIS A 493 -4.28 -32.82 -26.31
N HIS A 494 -3.81 -31.60 -26.63
CA HIS A 494 -4.43 -30.62 -27.50
C HIS A 494 -5.87 -30.22 -27.14
N THR A 495 -6.28 -30.44 -25.90
CA THR A 495 -7.58 -29.96 -25.41
C THR A 495 -7.49 -28.48 -25.13
N PRO A 496 -8.40 -27.64 -25.68
CA PRO A 496 -8.31 -26.19 -25.44
C PRO A 496 -8.67 -25.83 -24.00
N ALA A 497 -7.93 -24.86 -23.44
CA ALA A 497 -8.27 -24.17 -22.21
C ALA A 497 -8.26 -22.67 -22.45
N LEU A 498 -9.40 -22.03 -22.23
CA LEU A 498 -9.52 -20.57 -22.29
C LEU A 498 -9.48 -19.99 -20.89
N VAL A 499 -8.47 -19.19 -20.61
CA VAL A 499 -8.34 -18.49 -19.32
C VAL A 499 -8.73 -17.03 -19.50
N LEU A 500 -9.76 -16.60 -18.79
CA LEU A 500 -10.29 -15.24 -18.87
C LEU A 500 -10.05 -14.48 -17.56
N TYR A 501 -9.77 -13.20 -17.65
CA TYR A 501 -9.62 -12.37 -16.47
C TYR A 501 -10.36 -11.05 -16.53
N GLY A 502 -10.84 -10.60 -15.36
CA GLY A 502 -11.38 -9.27 -15.12
C GLY A 502 -10.62 -8.60 -13.99
N SER A 503 -9.82 -7.57 -14.32
CA SER A 503 -8.91 -6.93 -13.38
C SER A 503 -8.65 -5.48 -13.75
N ASN A 504 -8.78 -4.56 -12.76
CA ASN A 504 -8.31 -3.19 -12.90
C ASN A 504 -6.90 -3.01 -12.30
N LEU A 505 -6.52 -3.90 -11.37
CA LEU A 505 -5.31 -3.77 -10.56
C LEU A 505 -4.20 -4.77 -10.92
N GLY A 506 -4.46 -5.68 -11.86
CA GLY A 506 -3.52 -6.73 -12.27
C GLY A 506 -3.55 -8.00 -11.41
N SER A 507 -3.98 -7.95 -10.15
CA SER A 507 -3.93 -9.12 -9.26
C SER A 507 -4.70 -10.33 -9.76
N THR A 508 -5.87 -10.16 -10.36
CA THR A 508 -6.62 -11.25 -10.98
C THR A 508 -6.05 -11.70 -12.33
N GLU A 509 -5.32 -10.85 -13.02
CA GLU A 509 -4.54 -11.24 -14.20
C GLU A 509 -3.39 -12.18 -13.79
N ASP A 510 -2.76 -11.95 -12.64
CA ASP A 510 -1.70 -12.80 -12.12
C ASP A 510 -2.24 -14.22 -11.80
N PHE A 511 -3.39 -14.33 -11.14
CA PHE A 511 -4.05 -15.63 -10.94
C PHE A 511 -4.45 -16.30 -12.25
N ALA A 512 -4.90 -15.56 -13.24
CA ALA A 512 -5.17 -16.09 -14.57
C ALA A 512 -3.90 -16.62 -15.26
N ARG A 513 -2.77 -15.92 -15.11
CA ARG A 513 -1.46 -16.40 -15.60
C ARG A 513 -1.05 -17.69 -14.89
N GLY A 514 -1.28 -17.79 -13.57
CA GLY A 514 -1.09 -19.02 -12.79
C GLY A 514 -1.92 -20.17 -13.35
N LEU A 515 -3.21 -19.96 -13.56
CA LEU A 515 -4.10 -20.96 -14.18
C LEU A 515 -3.64 -21.38 -15.58
N ALA A 516 -3.24 -20.41 -16.41
CA ALA A 516 -2.74 -20.65 -17.77
C ALA A 516 -1.49 -21.53 -17.74
N ARG A 517 -0.52 -21.21 -16.87
CA ARG A 517 0.71 -21.99 -16.71
C ARG A 517 0.44 -23.42 -16.23
N ILE A 518 -0.45 -23.61 -15.24
CA ILE A 518 -0.80 -24.95 -14.77
C ILE A 518 -1.51 -25.74 -15.87
N ALA A 519 -2.41 -25.11 -16.63
CA ALA A 519 -3.05 -25.73 -17.78
C ALA A 519 -2.02 -26.20 -18.82
N GLU A 520 -1.02 -25.38 -19.16
CA GLU A 520 0.08 -25.76 -20.06
C GLU A 520 0.88 -26.96 -19.54
N LEU A 521 1.18 -26.98 -18.23
CA LEU A 521 1.88 -28.10 -17.60
C LEU A 521 1.07 -29.38 -17.64
N ASN A 522 -0.26 -29.28 -17.54
CA ASN A 522 -1.19 -30.42 -17.69
C ASN A 522 -1.48 -30.77 -19.16
N GLY A 523 -0.81 -30.16 -20.15
CA GLY A 523 -0.89 -30.54 -21.57
C GLY A 523 -2.03 -29.90 -22.36
N PHE A 524 -2.69 -28.87 -21.84
CA PHE A 524 -3.72 -28.11 -22.55
C PHE A 524 -3.11 -27.13 -23.57
N ASP A 525 -3.85 -26.88 -24.63
CA ASP A 525 -3.59 -25.75 -25.55
C ASP A 525 -4.26 -24.49 -24.99
N VAL A 526 -3.46 -23.61 -24.38
CA VAL A 526 -3.95 -22.50 -23.58
C VAL A 526 -4.09 -21.20 -24.40
N ARG A 527 -5.20 -20.50 -24.18
CA ARG A 527 -5.39 -19.11 -24.63
C ARG A 527 -5.85 -18.26 -23.45
N MET A 528 -5.22 -17.10 -23.27
CA MET A 528 -5.58 -16.14 -22.23
C MET A 528 -6.08 -14.84 -22.85
N ALA A 529 -7.15 -14.25 -22.28
CA ALA A 529 -7.73 -12.98 -22.75
C ALA A 529 -8.53 -12.25 -21.65
N ASP A 530 -8.86 -10.98 -21.91
CA ASP A 530 -9.83 -10.22 -21.11
C ASP A 530 -11.24 -10.82 -21.25
N LEU A 531 -12.06 -10.71 -20.20
CA LEU A 531 -13.45 -11.16 -20.22
C LEU A 531 -14.26 -10.51 -21.36
N ASP A 532 -14.09 -9.20 -21.57
CA ASP A 532 -14.82 -8.46 -22.59
C ASP A 532 -14.57 -8.96 -24.04
N ALA A 533 -13.42 -9.56 -24.29
CA ALA A 533 -13.09 -10.14 -25.59
C ALA A 533 -13.96 -11.36 -25.94
N TYR A 534 -14.60 -11.97 -24.96
CA TYR A 534 -15.43 -13.16 -25.12
C TYR A 534 -16.90 -12.98 -24.72
N ALA A 535 -17.38 -11.75 -24.63
CA ALA A 535 -18.79 -11.45 -24.44
C ALA A 535 -19.64 -12.04 -25.58
N GLY A 536 -20.46 -13.05 -25.28
CA GLY A 536 -21.28 -13.76 -26.28
C GLY A 536 -20.54 -14.77 -27.17
N ALA A 537 -19.25 -15.03 -26.93
CA ALA A 537 -18.41 -15.87 -27.79
C ALA A 537 -17.63 -16.95 -27.01
N LEU A 538 -18.16 -17.46 -25.91
CA LEU A 538 -17.51 -18.51 -25.11
C LEU A 538 -17.41 -19.84 -25.90
N PRO A 539 -16.25 -20.54 -25.88
CA PRO A 539 -16.10 -21.82 -26.55
C PRO A 539 -16.87 -22.92 -25.82
N LYS A 540 -17.38 -23.87 -26.60
CA LYS A 540 -18.09 -25.06 -26.09
C LYS A 540 -17.17 -26.28 -25.94
N GLU A 541 -15.97 -26.20 -26.53
CA GLU A 541 -14.93 -27.23 -26.41
C GLU A 541 -13.93 -26.82 -25.34
N GLY A 542 -13.45 -27.81 -24.57
CA GLY A 542 -12.46 -27.60 -23.52
C GLY A 542 -13.02 -26.99 -22.25
N ALA A 543 -12.19 -26.24 -21.53
CA ALA A 543 -12.54 -25.57 -20.27
C ALA A 543 -12.39 -24.04 -20.38
N VAL A 544 -13.28 -23.31 -19.74
CA VAL A 544 -13.22 -21.86 -19.55
C VAL A 544 -12.93 -21.57 -18.08
N LEU A 545 -11.76 -21.06 -17.78
CA LEU A 545 -11.32 -20.74 -16.44
C LEU A 545 -11.33 -19.21 -16.27
N ILE A 546 -12.03 -18.71 -15.27
CA ILE A 546 -12.27 -17.27 -15.10
C ILE A 546 -11.68 -16.82 -13.77
N ALA A 547 -10.82 -15.81 -13.80
CA ALA A 547 -10.39 -15.07 -12.61
C ALA A 547 -10.94 -13.64 -12.68
N CYS A 548 -11.75 -13.22 -11.69
CA CYS A 548 -12.38 -11.91 -11.72
C CYS A 548 -12.42 -11.26 -10.34
N SER A 549 -12.19 -9.94 -10.28
CA SER A 549 -12.37 -9.15 -9.07
C SER A 549 -13.66 -8.35 -9.09
N SER A 550 -14.02 -7.81 -7.91
CA SER A 550 -15.15 -6.92 -7.72
C SER A 550 -14.64 -5.60 -7.13
N TYR A 551 -14.97 -4.48 -7.78
CA TYR A 551 -14.61 -3.14 -7.33
C TYR A 551 -15.85 -2.36 -6.92
N ASN A 552 -16.05 -2.15 -5.63
CA ASN A 552 -17.25 -1.49 -5.09
C ASN A 552 -18.58 -2.12 -5.58
N GLY A 553 -18.56 -3.43 -5.88
CA GLY A 553 -19.72 -4.16 -6.42
C GLY A 553 -19.88 -4.07 -7.94
N ALA A 554 -19.05 -3.31 -8.63
CA ALA A 554 -19.02 -3.22 -10.07
C ALA A 554 -17.97 -4.17 -10.68
N PRO A 555 -18.18 -4.62 -11.94
CA PRO A 555 -17.17 -5.37 -12.67
C PRO A 555 -15.92 -4.52 -12.96
N PRO A 556 -14.75 -5.13 -13.14
CA PRO A 556 -13.60 -4.48 -13.73
C PRO A 556 -13.90 -3.90 -15.13
N ASP A 557 -13.15 -2.86 -15.52
CA ASP A 557 -13.35 -2.18 -16.82
C ASP A 557 -13.26 -3.13 -18.01
N ASN A 558 -12.41 -4.16 -17.92
CA ASN A 558 -12.23 -5.19 -18.96
C ASN A 558 -13.15 -6.42 -18.78
N ALA A 559 -14.18 -6.30 -17.94
CA ALA A 559 -15.24 -7.29 -17.72
C ALA A 559 -16.65 -6.70 -17.84
N ALA A 560 -16.75 -5.38 -18.06
CA ALA A 560 -18.03 -4.67 -18.09
C ALA A 560 -18.96 -5.16 -19.19
N LYS A 561 -18.46 -5.31 -20.44
CA LYS A 561 -19.25 -5.82 -21.56
C LYS A 561 -19.63 -7.29 -21.40
N PHE A 562 -18.75 -8.06 -20.76
CA PHE A 562 -19.05 -9.46 -20.47
C PHE A 562 -20.18 -9.60 -19.46
N VAL A 563 -20.18 -8.79 -18.41
CA VAL A 563 -21.26 -8.75 -17.42
C VAL A 563 -22.57 -8.25 -18.05
N ASP A 564 -22.55 -7.19 -18.84
CA ASP A 564 -23.71 -6.69 -19.57
C ASP A 564 -24.30 -7.78 -20.49
N TRP A 565 -23.44 -8.54 -21.17
CA TRP A 565 -23.88 -9.68 -21.98
C TRP A 565 -24.54 -10.76 -21.12
N LEU A 566 -23.94 -11.14 -20.00
CA LEU A 566 -24.52 -12.13 -19.09
C LEU A 566 -25.89 -11.74 -18.57
N GLU A 567 -26.13 -10.44 -18.32
CA GLU A 567 -27.41 -9.93 -17.83
C GLU A 567 -28.49 -9.89 -18.90
N THR A 568 -28.11 -9.68 -20.18
CA THR A 568 -29.03 -9.48 -21.29
C THR A 568 -29.22 -10.70 -22.21
N ALA A 569 -28.36 -11.72 -22.09
CA ALA A 569 -28.39 -12.91 -22.92
C ALA A 569 -29.63 -13.78 -22.66
N GLU A 570 -30.13 -14.42 -23.73
CA GLU A 570 -31.25 -15.35 -23.66
C GLU A 570 -30.85 -16.69 -23.04
N ALA A 571 -31.80 -17.39 -22.42
CA ALA A 571 -31.57 -18.71 -21.83
C ALA A 571 -30.99 -19.68 -22.89
N GLY A 572 -29.96 -20.45 -22.52
CA GLY A 572 -29.23 -21.34 -23.42
C GLY A 572 -28.05 -20.70 -24.16
N ALA A 573 -27.79 -19.40 -24.01
CA ALA A 573 -26.69 -18.72 -24.69
C ALA A 573 -25.30 -19.28 -24.35
N ALA A 574 -25.15 -19.90 -23.16
CA ALA A 574 -23.92 -20.54 -22.72
C ALA A 574 -24.01 -22.10 -22.69
N GLU A 575 -25.03 -22.69 -23.35
CA GLU A 575 -25.19 -24.14 -23.39
C GLU A 575 -23.96 -24.83 -24.02
N GLY A 576 -23.41 -25.84 -23.32
CA GLY A 576 -22.21 -26.57 -23.73
C GLY A 576 -20.89 -25.97 -23.26
N VAL A 577 -20.89 -24.77 -22.65
CA VAL A 577 -19.70 -24.19 -22.00
C VAL A 577 -19.44 -24.89 -20.68
N ARG A 578 -18.20 -25.28 -20.42
CA ARG A 578 -17.74 -25.84 -19.15
C ARG A 578 -16.82 -24.82 -18.49
N TYR A 579 -17.12 -24.41 -17.27
CA TYR A 579 -16.43 -23.28 -16.66
C TYR A 579 -16.11 -23.48 -15.18
N ALA A 580 -15.12 -22.73 -14.70
CA ALA A 580 -14.83 -22.52 -13.28
C ALA A 580 -14.46 -21.05 -13.03
N VAL A 581 -14.80 -20.52 -11.84
CA VAL A 581 -14.58 -19.12 -11.47
C VAL A 581 -13.75 -19.05 -10.20
N PHE A 582 -12.70 -18.21 -10.20
CA PHE A 582 -12.01 -17.75 -9.01
C PHE A 582 -12.25 -16.25 -8.83
N GLY A 583 -12.87 -15.89 -7.72
CA GLY A 583 -13.17 -14.50 -7.38
C GLY A 583 -12.11 -13.91 -6.47
N CYS A 584 -11.70 -12.66 -6.73
CA CYS A 584 -10.83 -11.89 -5.88
C CYS A 584 -11.60 -10.70 -5.31
N GLY A 585 -11.50 -10.51 -4.01
CA GLY A 585 -12.14 -9.40 -3.30
C GLY A 585 -11.38 -9.03 -2.05
N HIS A 586 -11.94 -8.11 -1.29
CA HIS A 586 -11.42 -7.72 0.01
C HIS A 586 -12.61 -7.57 0.96
N SER A 587 -12.65 -8.36 2.03
CA SER A 587 -13.81 -8.45 2.93
C SER A 587 -14.08 -7.17 3.74
N ASP A 588 -13.15 -6.21 3.79
CA ASP A 588 -13.44 -4.87 4.31
C ASP A 588 -14.54 -4.14 3.50
N TRP A 589 -14.85 -4.62 2.30
CA TRP A 589 -15.94 -4.19 1.44
C TRP A 589 -17.11 -5.19 1.49
N ALA A 590 -17.53 -5.56 2.71
CA ALA A 590 -18.44 -6.67 2.97
C ALA A 590 -19.72 -6.67 2.11
N ALA A 591 -20.30 -5.49 1.81
CA ALA A 591 -21.50 -5.36 0.99
C ALA A 591 -21.28 -5.73 -0.49
N THR A 592 -20.06 -5.68 -0.98
CA THR A 592 -19.71 -5.88 -2.39
C THR A 592 -18.64 -6.95 -2.59
N PHE A 593 -18.22 -7.59 -1.50
CA PHE A 593 -17.27 -8.70 -1.51
C PHE A 593 -17.76 -9.83 -2.42
N GLN A 594 -16.96 -10.20 -3.41
CA GLN A 594 -17.25 -11.24 -4.40
C GLN A 594 -18.51 -10.99 -5.26
N ALA A 595 -19.06 -9.76 -5.30
CA ALA A 595 -20.32 -9.48 -6.00
C ALA A 595 -20.22 -9.85 -7.50
N THR A 596 -19.20 -9.39 -8.22
CA THR A 596 -19.02 -9.67 -9.66
C THR A 596 -18.70 -11.15 -9.94
N PRO A 597 -17.74 -11.83 -9.27
CA PRO A 597 -17.50 -13.26 -9.49
C PRO A 597 -18.74 -14.13 -9.25
N ARG A 598 -19.48 -13.88 -8.16
CA ARG A 598 -20.72 -14.61 -7.86
C ARG A 598 -21.81 -14.34 -8.91
N LEU A 599 -21.89 -13.10 -9.42
CA LEU A 599 -22.81 -12.77 -10.52
C LEU A 599 -22.45 -13.57 -11.79
N ILE A 600 -21.16 -13.57 -12.18
CA ILE A 600 -20.66 -14.31 -13.35
C ILE A 600 -21.03 -15.79 -13.22
N ASP A 601 -20.73 -16.42 -12.08
CA ASP A 601 -21.00 -17.82 -11.82
C ASP A 601 -22.50 -18.13 -11.92
N ALA A 602 -23.35 -17.38 -11.20
CA ALA A 602 -24.80 -17.60 -11.20
C ALA A 602 -25.44 -17.38 -12.58
N ARG A 603 -24.94 -16.39 -13.35
CA ARG A 603 -25.50 -16.09 -14.68
C ARG A 603 -25.06 -17.10 -15.72
N LEU A 604 -23.81 -17.58 -15.71
CA LEU A 604 -23.35 -18.64 -16.59
C LEU A 604 -24.16 -19.93 -16.38
N GLU A 605 -24.40 -20.33 -15.15
CA GLU A 605 -25.25 -21.48 -14.81
C GLU A 605 -26.68 -21.29 -15.32
N ALA A 606 -27.28 -20.10 -15.10
CA ALA A 606 -28.62 -19.76 -15.58
C ALA A 606 -28.72 -19.75 -17.13
N LEU A 607 -27.62 -19.46 -17.84
CA LEU A 607 -27.53 -19.47 -19.29
C LEU A 607 -27.22 -20.85 -19.87
N GLY A 608 -27.16 -21.90 -19.04
CA GLY A 608 -27.00 -23.30 -19.46
C GLY A 608 -25.57 -23.81 -19.50
N ALA A 609 -24.59 -23.06 -18.99
CA ALA A 609 -23.22 -23.53 -18.84
C ALA A 609 -23.09 -24.57 -17.70
N THR A 610 -22.12 -25.47 -17.82
CA THR A 610 -21.81 -26.48 -16.82
C THR A 610 -20.65 -26.02 -15.94
N ARG A 611 -20.91 -25.85 -14.64
CA ARG A 611 -19.88 -25.56 -13.65
C ARG A 611 -18.99 -26.78 -13.43
N ILE A 612 -17.66 -26.62 -13.57
CA ILE A 612 -16.68 -27.69 -13.33
C ILE A 612 -16.40 -27.81 -11.82
N ALA A 613 -16.14 -26.69 -11.16
CA ALA A 613 -15.82 -26.61 -9.75
C ALA A 613 -16.58 -25.48 -9.07
N LEU A 614 -16.75 -25.59 -7.75
CA LEU A 614 -17.31 -24.48 -6.96
C LEU A 614 -16.44 -23.22 -7.10
N THR A 615 -17.08 -22.07 -7.11
CA THR A 615 -16.39 -20.77 -7.19
C THR A 615 -15.39 -20.65 -6.03
N GLY A 616 -14.13 -20.40 -6.37
CA GLY A 616 -13.11 -20.04 -5.38
C GLY A 616 -13.29 -18.59 -4.93
N GLU A 617 -13.18 -18.33 -3.65
CA GLU A 617 -13.32 -16.99 -3.08
C GLU A 617 -12.04 -16.56 -2.37
N GLY A 618 -11.18 -15.82 -3.09
CA GLY A 618 -9.98 -15.23 -2.54
C GLY A 618 -10.27 -13.90 -1.85
N ASP A 619 -9.81 -13.77 -0.60
CA ASP A 619 -9.89 -12.54 0.17
C ASP A 619 -8.50 -11.91 0.29
N ALA A 620 -8.32 -10.72 -0.25
CA ALA A 620 -7.06 -9.98 -0.15
C ALA A 620 -6.70 -9.55 1.29
N LYS A 621 -7.59 -9.74 2.24
CA LYS A 621 -7.38 -9.56 3.66
C LYS A 621 -6.71 -10.78 4.31
N GLU A 622 -6.96 -11.96 3.78
CA GLU A 622 -6.35 -13.24 4.16
C GLU A 622 -5.17 -13.58 3.22
N ASP A 623 -4.62 -14.78 3.35
CA ASP A 623 -3.68 -15.30 2.36
C ASP A 623 -4.45 -15.77 1.12
N ILE A 624 -4.66 -14.85 0.18
CA ILE A 624 -5.37 -15.11 -1.07
C ILE A 624 -4.62 -16.10 -1.96
N ASP A 625 -3.30 -16.19 -1.82
CA ASP A 625 -2.46 -17.09 -2.61
C ASP A 625 -2.64 -18.52 -2.11
N GLU A 626 -2.65 -18.74 -0.79
CA GLU A 626 -2.98 -20.04 -0.20
C GLU A 626 -4.39 -20.49 -0.63
N LYS A 627 -5.38 -19.58 -0.59
CA LYS A 627 -6.75 -19.88 -1.06
C LYS A 627 -6.79 -20.23 -2.55
N PHE A 628 -5.98 -19.54 -3.35
CA PHE A 628 -5.88 -19.84 -4.78
C PHE A 628 -5.15 -21.17 -5.03
N GLU A 629 -4.05 -21.44 -4.34
CA GLU A 629 -3.32 -22.70 -4.43
C GLU A 629 -4.21 -23.89 -4.06
N ASP A 630 -4.93 -23.80 -2.92
CA ASP A 630 -5.88 -24.82 -2.48
C ASP A 630 -7.00 -25.05 -3.52
N TRP A 631 -7.61 -23.95 -3.99
CA TRP A 631 -8.68 -24.03 -4.97
C TRP A 631 -8.18 -24.56 -6.32
N SER A 632 -7.06 -24.05 -6.83
CA SER A 632 -6.50 -24.47 -8.11
C SER A 632 -5.99 -25.93 -8.05
N GLY A 633 -5.39 -26.35 -6.93
CA GLY A 633 -5.01 -27.76 -6.72
C GLY A 633 -6.21 -28.71 -6.77
N ALA A 634 -7.33 -28.32 -6.17
CA ALA A 634 -8.58 -29.06 -6.21
C ALA A 634 -9.32 -29.00 -7.57
N LEU A 635 -9.03 -27.99 -8.39
CA LEU A 635 -9.68 -27.76 -9.69
C LEU A 635 -9.28 -28.78 -10.74
N TRP A 636 -7.99 -29.08 -10.89
CA TRP A 636 -7.49 -29.84 -12.04
C TRP A 636 -8.01 -31.27 -12.11
N PRO A 637 -8.17 -32.05 -11.02
CA PRO A 637 -8.87 -33.32 -11.06
C PRO A 637 -10.31 -33.22 -11.58
N GLN A 638 -11.02 -32.14 -11.23
CA GLN A 638 -12.40 -31.90 -11.66
C GLN A 638 -12.47 -31.50 -13.15
N VAL A 639 -11.47 -30.72 -13.63
CA VAL A 639 -11.33 -30.39 -15.06
C VAL A 639 -11.07 -31.65 -15.88
N ALA A 640 -10.17 -32.54 -15.40
CA ALA A 640 -9.88 -33.81 -16.04
C ALA A 640 -11.14 -34.70 -16.16
N ASP A 641 -11.86 -34.86 -15.06
CA ASP A 641 -13.10 -35.67 -15.03
C ASP A 641 -14.18 -35.08 -15.96
N ALA A 642 -14.41 -33.76 -15.91
CA ALA A 642 -15.39 -33.06 -16.73
C ALA A 642 -15.09 -33.12 -18.24
N LEU A 643 -13.82 -33.30 -18.62
CA LEU A 643 -13.36 -33.39 -20.00
C LEU A 643 -13.02 -34.83 -20.44
N GLY A 644 -13.11 -35.81 -19.52
CA GLY A 644 -12.78 -37.20 -19.80
C GLY A 644 -11.29 -37.42 -20.09
N LEU A 645 -10.41 -36.67 -19.43
CA LEU A 645 -8.96 -36.74 -19.61
C LEU A 645 -8.33 -37.56 -18.47
N GLU A 646 -7.37 -38.42 -18.81
CA GLU A 646 -6.48 -39.05 -17.82
C GLU A 646 -5.28 -38.11 -17.59
N ILE A 647 -5.33 -37.32 -16.50
CA ILE A 647 -4.23 -36.42 -16.09
C ILE A 647 -3.63 -37.03 -14.82
N ASP A 648 -2.33 -37.30 -14.84
CA ASP A 648 -1.59 -37.69 -13.63
C ASP A 648 -1.24 -36.41 -12.84
N THR A 649 -2.17 -36.03 -11.97
CA THR A 649 -2.08 -34.77 -11.19
C THR A 649 -1.09 -34.85 -10.02
N ALA A 650 -0.52 -36.05 -9.74
CA ALA A 650 0.39 -36.24 -8.60
C ALA A 650 1.74 -35.52 -8.75
N ASP A 651 2.23 -35.34 -9.98
CA ASP A 651 3.54 -34.71 -10.25
C ASP A 651 3.49 -33.16 -10.34
N VAL A 652 2.33 -32.58 -10.46
CA VAL A 652 2.20 -31.11 -10.70
C VAL A 652 2.14 -30.31 -9.40
N SER A 653 1.71 -30.89 -8.30
CA SER A 653 1.62 -30.20 -7.00
C SER A 653 2.96 -30.00 -6.30
N GLU A 654 4.01 -30.76 -6.66
CA GLU A 654 5.36 -30.62 -6.11
C GLU A 654 6.29 -29.74 -6.97
N ALA A 655 5.86 -29.33 -8.16
CA ALA A 655 6.77 -28.92 -9.23
C ALA A 655 7.03 -27.43 -9.40
N ALA A 656 6.40 -26.50 -8.73
CA ALA A 656 6.87 -25.10 -8.60
C ALA A 656 5.98 -24.27 -7.67
N PRO A 657 6.53 -23.36 -6.90
CA PRO A 657 5.72 -22.29 -6.31
C PRO A 657 5.02 -21.54 -7.45
N LEU A 658 3.72 -21.36 -7.34
CA LEU A 658 2.88 -20.68 -8.34
C LEU A 658 3.21 -19.18 -8.46
N PHE A 659 4.00 -18.62 -7.52
CA PHE A 659 4.37 -17.20 -7.42
C PHE A 659 5.82 -17.01 -6.97
#